data_f94216dc5f92fda5ba0aac0797f492a3
#
_entry.id   f94216dc5f92fda5ba0aac0797f492a3
#
_cell.length_a   1.000
_cell.length_b   1.000
_cell.length_c   1.000
_cell.angle_alpha   90.00
_cell.angle_beta   90.00
_cell.angle_gamma   90.00
#
_symmetry.space_group_name_H-M   'P 1'
#
loop_
_entity.id
_entity.type
_entity.pdbx_description
1 polymer ?
#
loop_
_entity_poly.entity_id
_entity_poly.type
_entity_poly.pdbx_seq_one_letter_code
_entity_poly.pdbx_strand_id
1 'polypeptide(L)'
;MESISGQKISLNGMWNFKADYYDKGETQQWFNRSYNDAGWDQLPVPGNWDIRNEYADFTGKGWYRTVFNSPAGITGKSVRLNFEAVGINYKVWLNDQLIGDVTGGFFSTYFDISEQLKTGAKNCLVVCADNSFRSGAYWSWGGIRRPVTLLVDDPIHIESVKITATPDLKKGTAAITFNAAIFNGNKVNEVVDLMYELSFKGKLIKSGSKKISVVNSNLNNAEINFSLAAKDVQLWHFDFPNLYNLKVQIKKGNTIIHEIKDRFGIRKVEIADGKFLLNGESVRAMGLNWVADDRLTGNTLQPEVFKRDIDNMKTLGVNITRLSHMPLPKDVYDYLDEKGILVIAEIPLWGTTKLTDPANPIARQWMRQLVSNHFNHPSIIGWCVGNEIGDKRRNTKVMEYGEKAIQFVKDSLDNSRLVVLVSHTANNQKEDPSQFGDFVPYNTYGGWGKNVELVHNNQPGKLIFISECGGNLIGEDINTSTGNFPKMFNEFRDREYCFGASLWTYNDYRSDYRTSNISWDSKIDQNRDWGLVDVYGNKKRAFEIIRKEFAPFRLLTVKNNNNNTEVNLQPRNKLDLPAYTLREYKLVCEDIGKEGQSIKKSTIIIETVNPGDAAFTKSFEHEATNQEIAARKISLVSPTNYTLMDTTIYYVVPQKPVIRAVFNDGNKIRVVFDHVNFATEYKLLYGENELNISTVNTIDNYIETDKLSGGNNIGKVYQIQLLAINSFGEAKSSIHNEAIKSYGKLPPVIKGVTAFQNGISIGYSSEKGEYRYEVQYSTKPDFSLNTHTVQIKNKGACYIPDLEQGVTYYVRMCVFEQYEIQSEWSESYKVKL
;
A
#
# COMPACT_ATOMS: atom_id res chain seq x y z
N MET A 1 -17.11 9.78 -1.65
CA MET A 1 -18.40 10.31 -1.15
C MET A 1 -19.27 9.12 -0.75
N GLU A 2 -19.94 9.22 0.36
CA GLU A 2 -20.83 8.19 0.85
C GLU A 2 -22.27 8.68 0.71
N SER A 3 -23.09 8.02 -0.14
CA SER A 3 -24.53 8.29 -0.23
C SER A 3 -25.25 7.60 0.93
N ILE A 4 -26.06 8.33 1.67
CA ILE A 4 -26.72 7.85 2.88
C ILE A 4 -28.23 7.67 2.66
N SER A 5 -28.81 8.34 1.65
CA SER A 5 -30.26 8.35 1.42
C SER A 5 -30.74 7.42 0.31
N GLY A 6 -29.82 6.87 -0.51
CA GLY A 6 -30.13 5.84 -1.50
C GLY A 6 -29.99 4.42 -0.95
N GLN A 7 -30.56 3.43 -1.63
CA GLN A 7 -30.24 2.04 -1.34
C GLN A 7 -28.93 1.68 -2.04
N LYS A 8 -27.94 1.23 -1.26
CA LYS A 8 -26.72 0.62 -1.76
C LYS A 8 -26.82 -0.89 -1.63
N ILE A 9 -26.94 -1.59 -2.75
CA ILE A 9 -27.17 -3.04 -2.78
C ILE A 9 -25.92 -3.70 -3.34
N SER A 10 -25.34 -4.60 -2.57
CA SER A 10 -24.16 -5.35 -2.99
C SER A 10 -24.54 -6.44 -4.01
N LEU A 11 -23.78 -6.52 -5.10
CA LEU A 11 -23.78 -7.65 -6.02
C LEU A 11 -22.55 -8.56 -5.82
N ASN A 12 -21.81 -8.35 -4.75
CA ASN A 12 -20.68 -9.20 -4.39
C ASN A 12 -21.15 -10.63 -4.11
N GLY A 13 -20.28 -11.59 -4.30
CA GLY A 13 -20.55 -13.01 -4.04
C GLY A 13 -19.83 -13.91 -5.02
N MET A 14 -20.25 -15.15 -5.14
CA MET A 14 -19.70 -16.09 -6.11
C MET A 14 -20.35 -15.86 -7.47
N TRP A 15 -19.52 -15.59 -8.49
CA TRP A 15 -19.96 -15.42 -9.88
C TRP A 15 -19.39 -16.55 -10.72
N ASN A 16 -20.13 -17.00 -11.74
CA ASN A 16 -19.63 -17.95 -12.71
C ASN A 16 -18.51 -17.30 -13.51
N PHE A 17 -17.40 -18.03 -13.70
CA PHE A 17 -16.16 -17.54 -14.33
C PHE A 17 -15.67 -18.50 -15.43
N LYS A 18 -15.13 -17.93 -16.51
CA LYS A 18 -14.43 -18.67 -17.56
C LYS A 18 -13.30 -17.86 -18.15
N ALA A 19 -12.09 -18.42 -18.15
CA ALA A 19 -10.94 -17.87 -18.87
C ALA A 19 -11.09 -18.10 -20.38
N ASP A 20 -10.88 -17.02 -21.16
CA ASP A 20 -11.01 -17.05 -22.63
C ASP A 20 -9.63 -17.18 -23.30
N TYR A 21 -9.07 -18.38 -23.25
CA TYR A 21 -7.75 -18.68 -23.82
C TYR A 21 -7.64 -18.46 -25.35
N TYR A 22 -8.78 -18.38 -26.04
CA TYR A 22 -8.83 -18.37 -27.50
C TYR A 22 -9.56 -17.16 -28.08
N ASP A 23 -9.91 -16.17 -27.24
CA ASP A 23 -10.66 -14.97 -27.60
C ASP A 23 -11.99 -15.27 -28.36
N LYS A 24 -12.73 -16.25 -27.84
CA LYS A 24 -13.98 -16.72 -28.46
C LYS A 24 -15.25 -16.19 -27.77
N GLY A 25 -15.15 -15.61 -26.60
CA GLY A 25 -16.31 -15.25 -25.79
C GLY A 25 -17.29 -14.31 -26.46
N GLU A 26 -16.82 -13.29 -27.17
CA GLU A 26 -17.69 -12.36 -27.90
C GLU A 26 -18.31 -13.06 -29.13
N THR A 27 -17.55 -13.79 -29.92
CA THR A 27 -18.06 -14.48 -31.13
C THR A 27 -19.03 -15.60 -30.80
N GLN A 28 -18.83 -16.28 -29.66
CA GLN A 28 -19.75 -17.31 -29.16
C GLN A 28 -20.86 -16.73 -28.27
N GLN A 29 -20.93 -15.41 -28.16
CA GLN A 29 -21.96 -14.69 -27.41
C GLN A 29 -22.11 -15.15 -25.95
N TRP A 30 -20.98 -15.32 -25.26
CA TRP A 30 -21.00 -15.70 -23.84
C TRP A 30 -21.71 -14.68 -22.95
N PHE A 31 -21.98 -13.50 -23.46
CA PHE A 31 -22.78 -12.45 -22.81
C PHE A 31 -24.29 -12.71 -22.89
N ASN A 32 -24.75 -13.60 -23.78
CA ASN A 32 -26.19 -13.84 -23.96
C ASN A 32 -26.74 -14.59 -22.72
N ARG A 33 -27.89 -14.11 -22.19
CA ARG A 33 -28.53 -14.72 -21.00
C ARG A 33 -28.99 -16.16 -21.21
N SER A 34 -29.21 -16.60 -22.44
CA SER A 34 -29.55 -17.99 -22.79
C SER A 34 -28.31 -18.90 -22.90
N TYR A 35 -27.11 -18.34 -22.82
CA TYR A 35 -25.90 -19.12 -22.86
C TYR A 35 -25.80 -20.06 -21.64
N ASN A 36 -25.49 -21.34 -21.89
CA ASN A 36 -25.35 -22.33 -20.83
C ASN A 36 -23.96 -22.20 -20.18
N ASP A 37 -23.91 -21.71 -18.97
CA ASP A 37 -22.71 -21.53 -18.17
C ASP A 37 -22.57 -22.55 -17.01
N ALA A 38 -23.34 -23.65 -17.04
CA ALA A 38 -23.31 -24.67 -15.98
C ALA A 38 -21.96 -25.34 -15.78
N GLY A 39 -21.05 -25.28 -16.78
CA GLY A 39 -19.69 -25.81 -16.69
C GLY A 39 -18.62 -24.74 -16.42
N TRP A 40 -19.01 -23.55 -16.01
CA TRP A 40 -18.07 -22.51 -15.62
C TRP A 40 -17.65 -22.67 -14.17
N ASP A 41 -16.42 -22.31 -13.86
CA ASP A 41 -15.97 -22.20 -12.46
C ASP A 41 -16.69 -21.10 -11.72
N GLN A 42 -16.58 -21.10 -10.41
CA GLN A 42 -17.08 -19.99 -9.58
C GLN A 42 -15.92 -19.25 -8.91
N LEU A 43 -15.88 -17.95 -9.09
CA LEU A 43 -14.91 -17.07 -8.45
C LEU A 43 -15.62 -16.00 -7.60
N PRO A 44 -15.01 -15.62 -6.49
CA PRO A 44 -15.55 -14.54 -5.67
C PRO A 44 -15.38 -13.18 -6.34
N VAL A 45 -16.38 -12.33 -6.18
CA VAL A 45 -16.36 -10.90 -6.53
C VAL A 45 -16.63 -10.10 -5.25
N PRO A 46 -15.73 -9.19 -4.82
CA PRO A 46 -14.45 -8.86 -5.46
C PRO A 46 -13.41 -9.97 -5.32
N GLY A 47 -12.51 -10.08 -6.31
CA GLY A 47 -11.42 -11.05 -6.31
C GLY A 47 -10.51 -10.92 -7.53
N ASN A 48 -9.33 -11.52 -7.42
CA ASN A 48 -8.42 -11.71 -8.54
C ASN A 48 -8.43 -13.18 -8.95
N TRP A 49 -8.57 -13.49 -10.25
CA TRP A 49 -8.46 -14.88 -10.70
C TRP A 49 -7.06 -15.47 -10.51
N ASP A 50 -6.03 -14.62 -10.52
CA ASP A 50 -4.61 -15.00 -10.36
C ASP A 50 -4.28 -15.60 -8.98
N ILE A 51 -5.17 -15.48 -8.01
CA ILE A 51 -5.05 -16.16 -6.71
C ILE A 51 -5.32 -17.66 -6.85
N ARG A 52 -6.18 -18.05 -7.77
CA ARG A 52 -6.50 -19.47 -8.04
C ARG A 52 -5.34 -20.14 -8.76
N ASN A 53 -4.95 -21.31 -8.29
CA ASN A 53 -3.82 -22.05 -8.85
C ASN A 53 -3.98 -22.34 -10.36
N GLU A 54 -5.23 -22.55 -10.81
CA GLU A 54 -5.59 -22.84 -12.19
C GLU A 54 -5.36 -21.64 -13.13
N TYR A 55 -5.46 -20.44 -12.59
CA TYR A 55 -5.40 -19.18 -13.35
C TYR A 55 -4.21 -18.30 -12.97
N ALA A 56 -3.29 -18.82 -12.14
CA ALA A 56 -2.21 -18.02 -11.55
C ALA A 56 -1.34 -17.26 -12.57
N ASP A 57 -1.16 -17.80 -13.77
CA ASP A 57 -0.39 -17.16 -14.86
C ASP A 57 -1.27 -16.72 -16.03
N PHE A 58 -2.59 -16.74 -15.87
CA PHE A 58 -3.47 -16.39 -16.96
C PHE A 58 -3.47 -14.89 -17.19
N THR A 59 -3.08 -14.50 -18.41
CA THR A 59 -3.18 -13.13 -18.93
C THR A 59 -4.09 -13.15 -20.15
N GLY A 60 -5.12 -12.29 -20.15
CA GLY A 60 -6.11 -12.22 -21.22
C GLY A 60 -7.51 -11.89 -20.69
N LYS A 61 -8.51 -12.37 -21.39
CA LYS A 61 -9.92 -12.09 -21.10
C LYS A 61 -10.54 -13.13 -20.17
N GLY A 62 -11.07 -12.67 -19.04
CA GLY A 62 -11.84 -13.48 -18.09
C GLY A 62 -13.31 -13.04 -18.07
N TRP A 63 -14.23 -13.96 -18.28
CA TRP A 63 -15.65 -13.72 -18.33
C TRP A 63 -16.33 -14.07 -17.02
N TYR A 64 -17.05 -13.12 -16.44
CA TYR A 64 -17.85 -13.27 -15.24
C TYR A 64 -19.33 -13.18 -15.55
N ARG A 65 -20.16 -14.03 -14.92
CA ARG A 65 -21.61 -14.00 -15.07
C ARG A 65 -22.30 -14.14 -13.73
N THR A 66 -23.34 -13.35 -13.50
CA THR A 66 -24.21 -13.49 -12.32
C THR A 66 -25.64 -13.15 -12.67
N VAL A 67 -26.57 -13.65 -11.86
CA VAL A 67 -28.00 -13.35 -11.97
C VAL A 67 -28.47 -12.78 -10.65
N PHE A 68 -29.11 -11.63 -10.69
CA PHE A 68 -29.66 -10.96 -9.52
C PHE A 68 -31.13 -10.57 -9.71
N ASN A 69 -31.87 -10.49 -8.62
CA ASN A 69 -33.23 -9.97 -8.66
C ASN A 69 -33.22 -8.45 -8.65
N SER A 70 -34.11 -7.82 -9.41
CA SER A 70 -34.27 -6.38 -9.31
C SER A 70 -34.71 -6.00 -7.89
N PRO A 71 -34.17 -4.92 -7.33
CA PRO A 71 -34.59 -4.42 -6.02
C PRO A 71 -36.07 -4.05 -6.01
N ALA A 72 -36.72 -4.15 -4.86
CA ALA A 72 -38.09 -3.66 -4.67
C ALA A 72 -38.12 -2.12 -4.62
N GLY A 73 -39.22 -1.51 -5.08
CA GLY A 73 -39.44 -0.06 -4.92
C GLY A 73 -38.61 0.83 -5.84
N ILE A 74 -38.07 0.29 -6.95
CA ILE A 74 -37.20 1.04 -7.90
C ILE A 74 -37.98 1.79 -8.97
N THR A 75 -39.32 1.61 -9.06
CA THR A 75 -40.13 2.30 -10.04
C THR A 75 -40.00 3.82 -9.88
N GLY A 76 -39.60 4.51 -10.94
CA GLY A 76 -39.39 5.95 -10.93
C GLY A 76 -38.11 6.40 -10.18
N LYS A 77 -37.24 5.49 -9.85
CA LYS A 77 -35.89 5.77 -9.26
C LYS A 77 -34.81 5.75 -10.33
N SER A 78 -33.71 6.41 -10.07
CA SER A 78 -32.45 6.26 -10.80
C SER A 78 -31.69 5.05 -10.28
N VAL A 79 -31.34 4.12 -11.16
CA VAL A 79 -30.60 2.91 -10.79
C VAL A 79 -29.26 2.90 -11.51
N ARG A 80 -28.18 2.98 -10.75
CA ARG A 80 -26.82 2.99 -11.28
C ARG A 80 -26.05 1.76 -10.83
N LEU A 81 -25.42 1.08 -11.78
CA LEU A 81 -24.47 -0.01 -11.51
C LEU A 81 -23.07 0.58 -11.36
N ASN A 82 -22.45 0.36 -10.22
CA ASN A 82 -21.09 0.81 -9.92
C ASN A 82 -20.11 -0.34 -9.85
N PHE A 83 -19.00 -0.22 -10.57
CA PHE A 83 -17.80 -1.02 -10.42
C PHE A 83 -16.72 -0.13 -9.78
N GLU A 84 -16.28 -0.44 -8.58
CA GLU A 84 -15.21 0.35 -7.94
C GLU A 84 -13.85 0.16 -8.63
N ALA A 85 -13.50 -1.06 -9.05
CA ALA A 85 -12.37 -1.32 -9.94
C ALA A 85 -12.45 -2.72 -10.56
N VAL A 86 -12.03 -2.80 -11.82
CA VAL A 86 -11.88 -4.04 -12.59
C VAL A 86 -10.47 -4.07 -13.19
N GLY A 87 -9.84 -5.19 -13.26
CA GLY A 87 -8.49 -5.29 -13.83
C GLY A 87 -8.51 -5.80 -15.27
N ILE A 88 -8.13 -5.02 -16.30
CA ILE A 88 -7.76 -3.60 -16.34
C ILE A 88 -8.68 -2.89 -17.32
N ASN A 89 -8.97 -3.52 -18.48
CA ASN A 89 -10.00 -3.10 -19.40
C ASN A 89 -11.21 -4.02 -19.25
N TYR A 90 -12.41 -3.53 -19.51
CA TYR A 90 -13.56 -4.41 -19.35
C TYR A 90 -14.78 -3.93 -20.13
N LYS A 91 -15.61 -4.92 -20.52
CA LYS A 91 -16.92 -4.70 -21.10
C LYS A 91 -18.01 -5.24 -20.19
N VAL A 92 -19.16 -4.60 -20.17
CA VAL A 92 -20.30 -4.96 -19.31
C VAL A 92 -21.56 -5.10 -20.14
N TRP A 93 -22.26 -6.23 -19.97
CA TRP A 93 -23.59 -6.46 -20.56
C TRP A 93 -24.62 -6.66 -19.47
N LEU A 94 -25.78 -6.06 -19.66
CA LEU A 94 -26.95 -6.30 -18.82
C LEU A 94 -28.11 -6.78 -19.72
N ASN A 95 -28.66 -7.97 -19.42
CA ASN A 95 -29.75 -8.56 -20.18
C ASN A 95 -29.51 -8.60 -21.71
N ASP A 96 -28.33 -9.04 -22.11
CA ASP A 96 -27.84 -9.17 -23.51
C ASP A 96 -27.36 -7.85 -24.15
N GLN A 97 -27.63 -6.72 -23.53
CA GLN A 97 -27.24 -5.41 -24.03
C GLN A 97 -25.90 -4.95 -23.50
N LEU A 98 -24.99 -4.53 -24.37
CA LEU A 98 -23.73 -3.88 -23.98
C LEU A 98 -24.06 -2.51 -23.35
N ILE A 99 -23.69 -2.33 -22.09
CA ILE A 99 -23.91 -1.06 -21.35
C ILE A 99 -22.61 -0.29 -21.11
N GLY A 100 -21.45 -0.92 -21.29
CA GLY A 100 -20.17 -0.27 -21.11
C GLY A 100 -19.00 -0.98 -21.76
N ASP A 101 -18.03 -0.17 -22.24
CA ASP A 101 -16.71 -0.58 -22.73
C ASP A 101 -15.68 0.39 -22.12
N VAL A 102 -14.86 -0.08 -21.19
CA VAL A 102 -14.02 0.76 -20.35
C VAL A 102 -12.55 0.41 -20.55
N THR A 103 -11.75 1.41 -20.82
CA THR A 103 -10.29 1.34 -20.85
C THR A 103 -9.73 1.96 -19.57
N GLY A 104 -9.03 1.14 -18.74
CA GLY A 104 -8.48 1.57 -17.46
C GLY A 104 -9.45 1.46 -16.29
N GLY A 105 -9.85 0.24 -15.95
CA GLY A 105 -10.74 -0.08 -14.84
C GLY A 105 -10.16 0.15 -13.43
N PHE A 106 -9.22 1.09 -13.32
CA PHE A 106 -8.64 1.52 -12.03
C PHE A 106 -9.56 2.46 -11.25
N PHE A 107 -10.53 3.06 -11.93
CA PHE A 107 -11.41 4.09 -11.38
C PHE A 107 -12.81 3.54 -11.15
N SER A 108 -13.49 4.06 -10.12
CA SER A 108 -14.93 3.85 -9.98
C SER A 108 -15.68 4.31 -11.23
N THR A 109 -16.48 3.42 -11.78
CA THR A 109 -17.26 3.67 -12.99
C THR A 109 -18.72 3.34 -12.75
N TYR A 110 -19.61 4.26 -13.14
CA TYR A 110 -21.05 4.17 -12.96
C TYR A 110 -21.74 4.04 -14.30
N PHE A 111 -22.67 3.11 -14.41
CA PHE A 111 -23.56 2.93 -15.56
C PHE A 111 -25.00 3.17 -15.12
N ASP A 112 -25.69 4.11 -15.72
CA ASP A 112 -27.15 4.22 -15.56
C ASP A 112 -27.81 3.03 -16.27
N ILE A 113 -28.52 2.22 -15.50
CA ILE A 113 -29.20 1.01 -15.97
C ILE A 113 -30.70 1.09 -15.76
N SER A 114 -31.25 2.27 -15.46
CA SER A 114 -32.64 2.48 -15.11
C SER A 114 -33.60 1.95 -16.19
N GLU A 115 -33.24 2.07 -17.50
CA GLU A 115 -34.02 1.59 -18.62
C GLU A 115 -33.77 0.11 -18.98
N GLN A 116 -32.54 -0.42 -18.72
CA GLN A 116 -32.14 -1.78 -19.10
C GLN A 116 -32.56 -2.81 -18.02
N LEU A 117 -32.83 -2.34 -16.82
CA LEU A 117 -33.16 -3.20 -15.68
C LEU A 117 -34.61 -3.70 -15.79
N LYS A 118 -34.78 -5.01 -15.76
CA LYS A 118 -36.12 -5.65 -15.74
C LYS A 118 -36.68 -5.65 -14.35
N THR A 119 -37.60 -4.71 -14.08
CA THR A 119 -38.26 -4.57 -12.78
C THR A 119 -39.09 -5.81 -12.41
N GLY A 120 -38.98 -6.30 -11.16
CA GLY A 120 -39.72 -7.47 -10.68
C GLY A 120 -39.25 -8.81 -11.26
N ALA A 121 -38.10 -8.84 -11.95
CA ALA A 121 -37.58 -10.02 -12.64
C ALA A 121 -36.10 -10.26 -12.33
N LYS A 122 -35.62 -11.42 -12.75
CA LYS A 122 -34.17 -11.74 -12.75
C LYS A 122 -33.46 -10.99 -13.87
N ASN A 123 -32.33 -10.42 -13.57
CA ASN A 123 -31.42 -9.73 -14.48
C ASN A 123 -30.10 -10.50 -14.57
N CYS A 124 -29.58 -10.65 -15.79
CA CYS A 124 -28.30 -11.28 -16.06
C CYS A 124 -27.24 -10.20 -16.30
N LEU A 125 -26.21 -10.19 -15.48
CA LEU A 125 -25.06 -9.28 -15.59
C LEU A 125 -23.84 -10.09 -16.01
N VAL A 126 -23.17 -9.61 -17.08
CA VAL A 126 -21.97 -10.25 -17.63
C VAL A 126 -20.86 -9.22 -17.73
N VAL A 127 -19.65 -9.60 -17.32
CA VAL A 127 -18.44 -8.76 -17.38
C VAL A 127 -17.33 -9.54 -18.06
N CYS A 128 -16.73 -8.98 -19.09
CA CYS A 128 -15.48 -9.47 -19.68
C CYS A 128 -14.35 -8.55 -19.22
N ALA A 129 -13.51 -9.02 -18.32
CA ALA A 129 -12.33 -8.30 -17.82
C ALA A 129 -11.08 -8.77 -18.56
N ASP A 130 -10.15 -7.85 -18.90
CA ASP A 130 -8.93 -8.10 -19.65
C ASP A 130 -7.73 -7.48 -18.92
N ASN A 131 -6.78 -8.30 -18.43
CA ASN A 131 -5.57 -7.89 -17.73
C ASN A 131 -4.32 -7.81 -18.63
N SER A 132 -4.45 -7.82 -19.93
CA SER A 132 -3.30 -7.77 -20.86
C SER A 132 -2.58 -6.41 -20.88
N PHE A 133 -3.19 -5.34 -20.40
CA PHE A 133 -2.58 -4.02 -20.30
C PHE A 133 -1.60 -3.96 -19.12
N ARG A 134 -0.44 -3.33 -19.32
CA ARG A 134 0.60 -3.17 -18.32
C ARG A 134 0.82 -1.68 -17.98
N SER A 135 0.70 -1.32 -16.71
CA SER A 135 0.93 0.05 -16.21
C SER A 135 2.21 0.21 -15.39
N GLY A 136 3.01 -0.84 -15.25
CA GLY A 136 4.27 -0.85 -14.49
C GLY A 136 5.03 -2.16 -14.67
N ALA A 137 6.12 -2.34 -13.94
CA ALA A 137 6.91 -3.56 -13.93
C ALA A 137 6.36 -4.64 -12.99
N TYR A 138 5.20 -4.44 -12.40
CA TYR A 138 4.51 -5.38 -11.54
C TYR A 138 3.49 -6.22 -12.31
N TRP A 139 2.96 -7.26 -11.67
CA TRP A 139 1.96 -8.16 -12.23
C TRP A 139 0.65 -7.44 -12.51
N SER A 140 0.08 -7.70 -13.67
CA SER A 140 -1.25 -7.20 -14.03
C SER A 140 -2.33 -8.14 -13.52
N TRP A 141 -2.74 -7.95 -12.26
CA TRP A 141 -3.77 -8.76 -11.63
C TRP A 141 -5.12 -8.64 -12.36
N GLY A 142 -5.72 -9.76 -12.70
CA GLY A 142 -7.00 -9.81 -13.39
C GLY A 142 -8.21 -9.93 -12.45
N GLY A 143 -9.40 -9.69 -12.99
CA GLY A 143 -10.67 -9.91 -12.28
C GLY A 143 -11.42 -8.65 -11.86
N ILE A 144 -12.57 -8.85 -11.23
CA ILE A 144 -13.36 -7.78 -10.61
C ILE A 144 -12.82 -7.61 -9.19
N ARG A 145 -11.82 -6.72 -9.05
CA ARG A 145 -10.99 -6.64 -7.86
C ARG A 145 -11.57 -5.83 -6.69
N ARG A 146 -12.63 -5.04 -6.95
CA ARG A 146 -13.31 -4.22 -5.93
C ARG A 146 -14.83 -4.42 -6.03
N PRO A 147 -15.58 -3.99 -5.01
CA PRO A 147 -17.02 -4.20 -4.94
C PRO A 147 -17.81 -3.79 -6.18
N VAL A 148 -18.86 -4.56 -6.47
CA VAL A 148 -19.90 -4.24 -7.44
C VAL A 148 -21.18 -3.92 -6.70
N THR A 149 -21.79 -2.75 -6.98
CA THR A 149 -22.97 -2.30 -6.25
C THR A 149 -24.01 -1.69 -7.15
N LEU A 150 -25.29 -1.85 -6.78
CA LEU A 150 -26.38 -1.03 -7.32
C LEU A 150 -26.62 0.15 -6.37
N LEU A 151 -26.69 1.34 -6.92
CA LEU A 151 -27.15 2.55 -6.25
C LEU A 151 -28.56 2.86 -6.73
N VAL A 152 -29.51 2.96 -5.80
CA VAL A 152 -30.92 3.27 -6.13
C VAL A 152 -31.24 4.59 -5.46
N ASP A 153 -31.32 5.65 -6.25
CA ASP A 153 -31.47 7.01 -5.76
C ASP A 153 -32.80 7.62 -6.26
N ASP A 154 -33.15 8.76 -5.70
CA ASP A 154 -34.20 9.60 -6.28
C ASP A 154 -33.76 10.09 -7.66
N PRO A 155 -34.70 10.35 -8.60
CA PRO A 155 -34.33 10.93 -9.89
C PRO A 155 -33.54 12.24 -9.79
N ILE A 156 -33.75 13.00 -8.69
CA ILE A 156 -32.93 14.16 -8.37
C ILE A 156 -31.92 13.74 -7.28
N HIS A 157 -30.66 13.62 -7.65
CA HIS A 157 -29.60 13.23 -6.70
C HIS A 157 -28.29 13.98 -6.95
N ILE A 158 -27.44 14.01 -5.93
CA ILE A 158 -26.10 14.58 -6.03
C ILE A 158 -25.16 13.54 -6.62
N GLU A 159 -24.54 13.85 -7.74
CA GLU A 159 -23.52 13.00 -8.37
C GLU A 159 -22.15 13.15 -7.71
N SER A 160 -21.78 14.40 -7.42
CA SER A 160 -20.49 14.70 -6.80
C SER A 160 -20.48 16.02 -6.06
N VAL A 161 -19.55 16.18 -5.13
CA VAL A 161 -19.24 17.45 -4.48
C VAL A 161 -17.74 17.70 -4.55
N LYS A 162 -17.32 18.79 -5.18
CA LYS A 162 -15.93 19.25 -5.25
C LYS A 162 -15.74 20.37 -4.23
N ILE A 163 -14.80 20.17 -3.27
CA ILE A 163 -14.57 21.11 -2.16
C ILE A 163 -13.20 21.76 -2.31
N THR A 164 -13.17 23.08 -2.40
CA THR A 164 -11.97 23.90 -2.39
C THR A 164 -11.88 24.66 -1.07
N ALA A 165 -10.81 24.45 -0.32
CA ALA A 165 -10.55 25.13 0.95
C ALA A 165 -9.24 25.90 0.85
N THR A 166 -9.34 27.23 0.85
CA THR A 166 -8.21 28.16 0.68
C THR A 166 -7.94 28.90 2.00
N PRO A 167 -6.87 28.55 2.74
CA PRO A 167 -6.51 29.25 3.96
C PRO A 167 -5.82 30.59 3.67
N ASP A 168 -6.17 31.62 4.44
CA ASP A 168 -5.38 32.82 4.62
C ASP A 168 -4.48 32.62 5.84
N LEU A 169 -3.24 32.20 5.60
CA LEU A 169 -2.29 31.88 6.67
C LEU A 169 -1.93 33.06 7.57
N LYS A 170 -2.05 34.31 7.07
CA LYS A 170 -1.76 35.51 7.85
C LYS A 170 -2.90 35.87 8.81
N LYS A 171 -4.15 35.71 8.36
CA LYS A 171 -5.34 35.98 9.17
C LYS A 171 -5.81 34.78 9.97
N GLY A 172 -5.30 33.58 9.65
CA GLY A 172 -5.76 32.31 10.22
C GLY A 172 -7.16 31.87 9.76
N THR A 173 -7.77 32.55 8.79
CA THR A 173 -9.12 32.26 8.26
C THR A 173 -9.05 31.31 7.06
N ALA A 174 -10.20 30.80 6.61
CA ALA A 174 -10.26 30.04 5.38
C ALA A 174 -11.52 30.33 4.57
N ALA A 175 -11.38 30.44 3.24
CA ALA A 175 -12.49 30.47 2.31
C ALA A 175 -12.80 29.03 1.89
N ILE A 176 -14.07 28.66 1.96
CA ILE A 176 -14.57 27.34 1.54
C ILE A 176 -15.54 27.55 0.39
N THR A 177 -15.26 26.88 -0.72
CA THR A 177 -16.17 26.79 -1.86
C THR A 177 -16.47 25.32 -2.10
N PHE A 178 -17.74 24.95 -2.21
CA PHE A 178 -18.06 23.64 -2.74
C PHE A 178 -19.04 23.73 -3.91
N ASN A 179 -18.81 22.89 -4.91
CA ASN A 179 -19.64 22.75 -6.10
C ASN A 179 -20.33 21.38 -6.04
N ALA A 180 -21.67 21.39 -5.90
CA ALA A 180 -22.47 20.18 -5.98
C ALA A 180 -22.96 19.96 -7.41
N ALA A 181 -22.61 18.85 -8.02
CA ALA A 181 -23.14 18.41 -9.29
C ALA A 181 -24.41 17.57 -9.02
N ILE A 182 -25.56 18.05 -9.50
CA ILE A 182 -26.88 17.48 -9.21
C ILE A 182 -27.52 17.04 -10.50
N PHE A 183 -27.83 15.76 -10.60
CA PHE A 183 -28.57 15.23 -11.73
C PHE A 183 -30.08 15.31 -11.50
N ASN A 184 -30.83 15.75 -12.51
CA ASN A 184 -32.29 15.70 -12.50
C ASN A 184 -32.76 14.79 -13.63
N GLY A 185 -33.10 13.54 -13.32
CA GLY A 185 -33.65 12.56 -14.25
C GLY A 185 -35.15 12.73 -14.57
N ASN A 186 -35.84 13.68 -13.92
CA ASN A 186 -37.25 13.97 -14.23
C ASN A 186 -37.39 14.63 -15.61
N LYS A 187 -38.58 14.53 -16.17
CA LYS A 187 -38.92 15.17 -17.48
C LYS A 187 -39.26 16.65 -17.37
N VAL A 188 -39.22 17.22 -16.15
CA VAL A 188 -39.56 18.62 -15.87
C VAL A 188 -38.48 19.29 -15.03
N ASN A 189 -38.37 20.59 -15.17
CA ASN A 189 -37.50 21.38 -14.28
C ASN A 189 -38.09 21.40 -12.86
N GLU A 190 -37.24 21.39 -11.87
CA GLU A 190 -37.63 21.34 -10.47
C GLU A 190 -36.90 22.43 -9.68
N VAL A 191 -37.51 22.82 -8.53
CA VAL A 191 -36.83 23.69 -7.56
C VAL A 191 -36.68 22.90 -6.28
N VAL A 192 -35.43 22.84 -5.79
CA VAL A 192 -35.07 22.11 -4.57
C VAL A 192 -34.25 23.00 -3.65
N ASP A 193 -34.21 22.65 -2.37
CA ASP A 193 -33.32 23.29 -1.40
C ASP A 193 -32.05 22.45 -1.27
N LEU A 194 -30.91 23.02 -1.60
CA LEU A 194 -29.58 22.44 -1.31
C LEU A 194 -29.16 22.88 0.09
N MET A 195 -29.07 21.95 1.00
CA MET A 195 -28.67 22.18 2.41
C MET A 195 -27.27 21.64 2.64
N TYR A 196 -26.52 22.24 3.57
CA TYR A 196 -25.23 21.73 3.98
C TYR A 196 -24.98 21.91 5.49
N GLU A 197 -24.19 20.99 6.03
CA GLU A 197 -23.65 21.05 7.38
C GLU A 197 -22.16 20.73 7.34
N LEU A 198 -21.36 21.62 7.88
CA LEU A 198 -19.91 21.44 8.09
C LEU A 198 -19.64 21.15 9.56
N SER A 199 -18.92 20.08 9.85
CA SER A 199 -18.52 19.71 11.20
C SER A 199 -17.03 19.36 11.30
N PHE A 200 -16.47 19.55 12.50
CA PHE A 200 -15.10 19.18 12.85
C PHE A 200 -15.12 18.43 14.20
N LYS A 201 -14.53 17.24 14.24
CA LYS A 201 -14.51 16.36 15.44
C LYS A 201 -15.92 16.20 16.07
N GLY A 202 -16.94 16.04 15.23
CA GLY A 202 -18.34 15.88 15.64
C GLY A 202 -19.09 17.18 16.01
N LYS A 203 -18.39 18.32 16.12
CA LYS A 203 -19.02 19.62 16.42
C LYS A 203 -19.43 20.31 15.12
N LEU A 204 -20.70 20.77 15.05
CA LEU A 204 -21.18 21.61 13.96
C LEU A 204 -20.46 22.97 13.97
N ILE A 205 -19.86 23.33 12.83
CA ILE A 205 -19.13 24.59 12.63
C ILE A 205 -19.97 25.57 11.82
N LYS A 206 -20.60 25.12 10.76
CA LYS A 206 -21.36 25.92 9.82
C LYS A 206 -22.49 25.14 9.20
N SER A 207 -23.62 25.79 8.92
CA SER A 207 -24.71 25.22 8.13
C SER A 207 -25.36 26.31 7.27
N GLY A 208 -26.09 25.89 6.26
CA GLY A 208 -26.83 26.80 5.40
C GLY A 208 -27.68 26.07 4.37
N SER A 209 -28.43 26.86 3.61
CA SER A 209 -29.23 26.36 2.51
C SER A 209 -29.31 27.35 1.35
N LYS A 210 -29.54 26.85 0.14
CA LYS A 210 -29.73 27.64 -1.07
C LYS A 210 -30.81 26.98 -1.95
N LYS A 211 -31.81 27.76 -2.37
CA LYS A 211 -32.76 27.30 -3.40
C LYS A 211 -32.09 27.25 -4.76
N ILE A 212 -32.23 26.14 -5.45
CA ILE A 212 -31.67 25.94 -6.78
C ILE A 212 -32.73 25.41 -7.75
N SER A 213 -32.67 25.86 -9.00
CA SER A 213 -33.45 25.30 -10.09
C SER A 213 -32.60 24.24 -10.79
N VAL A 214 -33.14 23.02 -10.91
CA VAL A 214 -32.46 21.92 -11.59
C VAL A 214 -33.19 21.59 -12.88
N VAL A 215 -32.50 21.78 -14.01
CA VAL A 215 -33.02 21.57 -15.36
C VAL A 215 -33.19 20.06 -15.57
N ASN A 216 -34.30 19.67 -16.21
CA ASN A 216 -34.64 18.27 -16.48
C ASN A 216 -33.63 17.58 -17.39
N SER A 217 -33.45 16.29 -17.18
CA SER A 217 -32.58 15.40 -17.96
C SER A 217 -31.15 15.92 -18.13
N ASN A 218 -30.67 16.65 -17.12
CA ASN A 218 -29.37 17.32 -17.18
C ASN A 218 -28.61 17.30 -15.82
N LEU A 219 -27.28 17.45 -15.92
CA LEU A 219 -26.40 17.71 -14.79
C LEU A 219 -26.35 19.22 -14.51
N ASN A 220 -26.72 19.59 -13.29
CA ASN A 220 -26.77 20.98 -12.84
C ASN A 220 -25.68 21.21 -11.79
N ASN A 221 -25.01 22.37 -11.83
CA ASN A 221 -23.97 22.72 -10.87
C ASN A 221 -24.47 23.81 -9.90
N ALA A 222 -24.32 23.56 -8.62
CA ALA A 222 -24.66 24.51 -7.56
C ALA A 222 -23.43 24.84 -6.71
N GLU A 223 -23.04 26.10 -6.75
CA GLU A 223 -21.91 26.61 -5.96
C GLU A 223 -22.38 27.25 -4.67
N ILE A 224 -21.69 26.91 -3.57
CA ILE A 224 -21.85 27.48 -2.24
C ILE A 224 -20.50 28.00 -1.76
N ASN A 225 -20.48 29.24 -1.29
CA ASN A 225 -19.30 29.93 -0.76
C ASN A 225 -19.54 30.41 0.65
N PHE A 226 -18.57 30.20 1.54
CA PHE A 226 -18.55 30.74 2.89
C PHE A 226 -17.14 30.82 3.46
N SER A 227 -16.97 31.60 4.53
CA SER A 227 -15.68 31.72 5.22
C SER A 227 -15.76 31.09 6.60
N LEU A 228 -14.63 30.59 7.07
CA LEU A 228 -14.39 30.13 8.44
C LEU A 228 -13.56 31.18 9.18
N ALA A 229 -13.97 31.49 10.41
CA ALA A 229 -13.21 32.37 11.32
C ALA A 229 -11.96 31.62 11.85
N ALA A 230 -10.95 32.35 12.28
CA ALA A 230 -9.67 31.77 12.74
C ALA A 230 -9.82 30.70 13.83
N LYS A 231 -10.78 30.87 14.75
CA LYS A 231 -11.06 29.89 15.80
C LYS A 231 -11.58 28.55 15.31
N ASP A 232 -12.13 28.51 14.09
CA ASP A 232 -12.76 27.33 13.46
C ASP A 232 -11.85 26.69 12.39
N VAL A 233 -10.66 27.25 12.13
CA VAL A 233 -9.68 26.75 11.16
C VAL A 233 -8.64 25.91 11.86
N GLN A 234 -8.56 24.65 11.47
CA GLN A 234 -7.49 23.72 11.85
C GLN A 234 -6.86 23.17 10.56
N LEU A 235 -5.60 23.51 10.33
CA LEU A 235 -4.90 23.11 9.11
C LEU A 235 -4.62 21.61 9.10
N TRP A 236 -4.74 20.99 7.94
CA TRP A 236 -4.28 19.63 7.70
C TRP A 236 -2.76 19.66 7.47
N HIS A 237 -2.06 18.76 8.17
CA HIS A 237 -0.63 18.53 8.05
C HIS A 237 -0.35 17.05 8.27
N PHE A 238 0.78 16.49 7.77
CA PHE A 238 1.08 15.08 7.96
C PHE A 238 1.30 14.67 9.44
N ASP A 239 1.62 15.63 10.34
CA ASP A 239 1.66 15.43 11.80
C ASP A 239 0.34 15.76 12.48
N PHE A 240 -0.51 16.58 11.86
CA PHE A 240 -1.81 17.02 12.36
C PHE A 240 -2.88 16.86 11.27
N PRO A 241 -3.31 15.63 10.99
CA PRO A 241 -4.23 15.33 9.89
C PRO A 241 -5.68 15.73 10.23
N ASN A 242 -5.92 17.02 10.37
CA ASN A 242 -7.21 17.58 10.71
C ASN A 242 -8.18 17.49 9.53
N LEU A 243 -9.30 16.79 9.71
CA LEU A 243 -10.31 16.55 8.69
C LEU A 243 -11.65 17.11 9.10
N TYR A 244 -12.28 17.84 8.17
CA TYR A 244 -13.66 18.33 8.28
C TYR A 244 -14.60 17.38 7.56
N ASN A 245 -15.84 17.26 8.06
CA ASN A 245 -16.91 16.52 7.40
C ASN A 245 -17.93 17.52 6.82
N LEU A 246 -18.18 17.41 5.53
CA LEU A 246 -19.25 18.15 4.84
C LEU A 246 -20.37 17.17 4.50
N LYS A 247 -21.57 17.45 5.04
CA LYS A 247 -22.82 16.79 4.67
C LYS A 247 -23.59 17.71 3.74
N VAL A 248 -24.04 17.18 2.60
CA VAL A 248 -24.84 17.92 1.62
C VAL A 248 -26.14 17.16 1.36
N GLN A 249 -27.27 17.85 1.40
CA GLN A 249 -28.60 17.28 1.28
C GLN A 249 -29.41 18.02 0.22
N ILE A 250 -30.25 17.29 -0.51
CA ILE A 250 -31.30 17.85 -1.34
C ILE A 250 -32.63 17.64 -0.61
N LYS A 251 -33.37 18.75 -0.43
CA LYS A 251 -34.70 18.73 0.15
C LYS A 251 -35.71 19.21 -0.87
N LYS A 252 -36.82 18.45 -1.04
CA LYS A 252 -37.98 18.81 -1.87
C LYS A 252 -39.20 18.93 -0.97
N GLY A 253 -39.76 20.15 -0.85
CA GLY A 253 -40.75 20.43 0.19
C GLY A 253 -40.20 20.18 1.60
N ASN A 254 -40.82 19.25 2.35
CA ASN A 254 -40.37 18.90 3.70
C ASN A 254 -39.54 17.62 3.75
N THR A 255 -39.29 16.97 2.61
CA THR A 255 -38.59 15.66 2.56
C THR A 255 -37.18 15.80 2.05
N ILE A 256 -36.20 15.22 2.77
CA ILE A 256 -34.85 14.99 2.27
C ILE A 256 -34.93 13.84 1.27
N ILE A 257 -34.56 14.10 0.00
CA ILE A 257 -34.64 13.14 -1.08
C ILE A 257 -33.26 12.53 -1.43
N HIS A 258 -32.17 13.24 -1.10
CA HIS A 258 -30.80 12.72 -1.26
C HIS A 258 -29.83 13.34 -0.24
N GLU A 259 -28.88 12.55 0.24
CA GLU A 259 -27.83 13.01 1.17
C GLU A 259 -26.50 12.33 0.80
N ILE A 260 -25.45 13.12 0.81
CA ILE A 260 -24.08 12.61 0.74
C ILE A 260 -23.20 13.23 1.84
N LYS A 261 -22.14 12.50 2.21
CA LYS A 261 -21.07 12.98 3.09
C LYS A 261 -19.73 12.83 2.41
N ASP A 262 -18.86 13.80 2.64
CA ASP A 262 -17.46 13.70 2.25
C ASP A 262 -16.57 14.44 3.24
N ARG A 263 -15.26 14.18 3.18
CA ARG A 263 -14.25 14.79 4.07
C ARG A 263 -13.27 15.61 3.26
N PHE A 264 -12.69 16.61 3.91
CA PHE A 264 -11.60 17.41 3.33
C PHE A 264 -10.71 18.00 4.45
N GLY A 265 -9.53 18.45 4.07
CA GLY A 265 -8.63 19.20 4.96
C GLY A 265 -8.36 20.59 4.42
N ILE A 266 -8.11 21.54 5.32
CA ILE A 266 -7.71 22.90 4.95
C ILE A 266 -6.20 22.96 4.94
N ARG A 267 -5.58 23.21 3.79
CA ARG A 267 -4.13 23.31 3.64
C ARG A 267 -3.74 24.18 2.45
N LYS A 268 -2.49 24.64 2.45
CA LYS A 268 -1.84 25.29 1.30
C LYS A 268 -0.58 24.52 0.92
N VAL A 269 -0.45 24.18 -0.36
CA VAL A 269 0.75 23.57 -0.95
C VAL A 269 1.26 24.51 -2.03
N GLU A 270 2.53 24.87 -1.98
CA GLU A 270 3.13 25.78 -2.96
C GLU A 270 4.64 25.56 -3.11
N ILE A 271 5.18 25.94 -4.24
CA ILE A 271 6.61 26.14 -4.45
C ILE A 271 6.86 27.64 -4.51
N ALA A 272 7.59 28.15 -3.54
CA ALA A 272 7.95 29.56 -3.46
C ALA A 272 9.37 29.70 -2.92
N ASP A 273 10.10 30.72 -3.39
CA ASP A 273 11.45 31.05 -2.96
C ASP A 273 12.41 29.83 -3.02
N GLY A 274 12.27 28.99 -4.07
CA GLY A 274 13.06 27.78 -4.25
C GLY A 274 12.81 26.71 -3.19
N LYS A 275 11.64 26.68 -2.55
CA LYS A 275 11.28 25.71 -1.50
C LYS A 275 9.91 25.12 -1.76
N PHE A 276 9.75 23.85 -1.36
CA PHE A 276 8.44 23.23 -1.22
C PHE A 276 7.86 23.62 0.15
N LEU A 277 6.68 24.21 0.13
CA LEU A 277 6.02 24.71 1.34
C LEU A 277 4.69 23.99 1.56
N LEU A 278 4.47 23.55 2.80
CA LEU A 278 3.18 23.09 3.30
C LEU A 278 2.72 24.07 4.39
N ASN A 279 1.57 24.71 4.17
CA ASN A 279 1.04 25.74 5.08
C ASN A 279 2.03 26.89 5.36
N GLY A 280 2.84 27.23 4.38
CA GLY A 280 3.84 28.30 4.47
C GLY A 280 5.16 27.90 5.13
N GLU A 281 5.31 26.65 5.55
CA GLU A 281 6.54 26.12 6.16
C GLU A 281 7.29 25.22 5.20
N SER A 282 8.63 25.33 5.21
CA SER A 282 9.50 24.51 4.35
C SER A 282 9.49 23.07 4.81
N VAL A 283 9.26 22.16 3.86
CA VAL A 283 9.31 20.72 4.07
C VAL A 283 10.29 20.09 3.08
N ARG A 284 11.25 19.35 3.60
CA ARG A 284 12.06 18.42 2.84
C ARG A 284 11.63 17.00 3.22
N ALA A 285 11.07 16.28 2.27
CA ALA A 285 10.28 15.07 2.53
C ALA A 285 11.06 13.78 2.26
N MET A 286 10.74 12.72 3.00
CA MET A 286 11.25 11.37 2.72
C MET A 286 10.08 10.40 2.55
N GLY A 287 10.18 9.58 1.53
CA GLY A 287 9.08 8.73 1.11
C GLY A 287 9.45 7.36 0.58
N LEU A 288 8.42 6.62 0.33
CA LEU A 288 8.45 5.31 -0.31
C LEU A 288 7.44 5.29 -1.45
N ASN A 289 7.80 4.66 -2.56
CA ASN A 289 6.83 4.23 -3.54
C ASN A 289 6.15 2.97 -3.00
N TRP A 290 4.86 2.85 -3.20
CA TRP A 290 4.09 1.69 -2.78
C TRP A 290 3.46 1.02 -4.00
N VAL A 291 3.82 -0.22 -4.25
CA VAL A 291 3.12 -1.09 -5.19
C VAL A 291 2.00 -1.78 -4.41
N ALA A 292 0.76 -1.42 -4.69
CA ALA A 292 -0.41 -1.94 -3.99
C ALA A 292 -0.70 -3.40 -4.41
N ASP A 293 0.14 -4.30 -3.95
CA ASP A 293 0.19 -5.72 -4.28
C ASP A 293 0.44 -6.54 -3.00
N ASP A 294 -0.31 -7.62 -2.83
CA ASP A 294 -0.15 -8.57 -1.73
C ASP A 294 -0.24 -9.99 -2.31
N ARG A 295 0.76 -10.81 -2.05
CA ARG A 295 0.84 -12.13 -2.67
C ARG A 295 -0.28 -13.08 -2.24
N LEU A 296 -0.85 -12.86 -1.05
CA LEU A 296 -1.89 -13.71 -0.48
C LEU A 296 -3.30 -13.30 -0.92
N THR A 297 -3.53 -12.01 -1.20
CA THR A 297 -4.87 -11.46 -1.48
C THR A 297 -4.96 -10.73 -2.83
N GLY A 298 -3.86 -10.68 -3.58
CA GLY A 298 -3.78 -9.95 -4.85
C GLY A 298 -3.80 -8.44 -4.65
N ASN A 299 -4.35 -7.72 -5.64
CA ASN A 299 -4.54 -6.28 -5.56
C ASN A 299 -5.98 -5.87 -5.22
N THR A 300 -6.70 -6.72 -4.51
CA THR A 300 -8.03 -6.41 -3.96
C THR A 300 -7.98 -5.36 -2.85
N LEU A 301 -6.80 -5.11 -2.29
CA LEU A 301 -6.53 -4.12 -1.25
C LEU A 301 -7.48 -4.27 -0.05
N GLN A 302 -7.43 -5.43 0.59
CA GLN A 302 -8.16 -5.66 1.82
C GLN A 302 -7.78 -4.61 2.88
N PRO A 303 -8.72 -4.13 3.71
CA PRO A 303 -8.45 -3.08 4.70
C PRO A 303 -7.28 -3.41 5.64
N GLU A 304 -7.13 -4.68 6.02
CA GLU A 304 -6.05 -5.15 6.89
C GLU A 304 -4.68 -4.98 6.22
N VAL A 305 -4.60 -5.21 4.90
CA VAL A 305 -3.36 -5.12 4.11
C VAL A 305 -2.94 -3.67 3.97
N PHE A 306 -3.80 -2.80 3.39
CA PHE A 306 -3.37 -1.42 3.15
C PHE A 306 -3.17 -0.62 4.45
N LYS A 307 -3.93 -0.91 5.52
CA LYS A 307 -3.74 -0.28 6.83
C LYS A 307 -2.41 -0.70 7.44
N ARG A 308 -2.09 -2.00 7.43
CA ARG A 308 -0.77 -2.52 7.86
C ARG A 308 0.36 -1.78 7.14
N ASP A 309 0.27 -1.67 5.82
CA ASP A 309 1.32 -1.09 4.98
C ASP A 309 1.49 0.41 5.25
N ILE A 310 0.40 1.17 5.31
CA ILE A 310 0.41 2.60 5.62
C ILE A 310 0.92 2.85 7.06
N ASP A 311 0.50 2.05 8.03
CA ASP A 311 0.96 2.15 9.42
C ASP A 311 2.45 1.82 9.54
N ASN A 312 2.96 0.83 8.79
CA ASN A 312 4.38 0.56 8.68
C ASN A 312 5.16 1.74 8.07
N MET A 313 4.63 2.36 7.00
CA MET A 313 5.25 3.56 6.42
C MET A 313 5.31 4.71 7.43
N LYS A 314 4.26 4.93 8.23
CA LYS A 314 4.28 5.93 9.32
C LYS A 314 5.32 5.59 10.38
N THR A 315 5.47 4.32 10.75
CA THR A 315 6.50 3.84 11.70
C THR A 315 7.92 4.09 11.16
N LEU A 316 8.12 3.99 9.84
CA LEU A 316 9.38 4.34 9.17
C LEU A 316 9.68 5.85 9.18
N GLY A 317 8.72 6.72 9.47
CA GLY A 317 8.86 8.17 9.37
C GLY A 317 8.53 8.74 7.99
N VAL A 318 7.86 7.98 7.14
CA VAL A 318 7.40 8.43 5.83
C VAL A 318 6.40 9.57 5.98
N ASN A 319 6.63 10.68 5.27
CA ASN A 319 5.72 11.81 5.19
C ASN A 319 5.23 12.12 3.76
N ILE A 320 5.78 11.43 2.75
CA ILE A 320 5.33 11.51 1.35
C ILE A 320 5.33 10.12 0.71
N THR A 321 4.38 9.84 -0.17
CA THR A 321 4.36 8.63 -1.01
C THR A 321 3.94 8.97 -2.43
N ARG A 322 4.42 8.18 -3.38
CA ARG A 322 3.91 8.18 -4.75
C ARG A 322 3.22 6.84 -4.98
N LEU A 323 1.99 6.89 -5.43
CA LEU A 323 1.19 5.71 -5.73
C LEU A 323 1.46 5.29 -7.18
N SER A 324 2.48 4.47 -7.36
CA SER A 324 3.04 4.10 -8.66
C SER A 324 2.49 2.77 -9.15
N HIS A 325 2.01 2.66 -10.30
CA HIS A 325 1.71 3.59 -11.40
C HIS A 325 0.23 3.44 -11.72
N MET A 326 -0.62 3.59 -10.72
CA MET A 326 -2.07 3.44 -10.86
C MET A 326 -2.83 4.18 -9.76
N PRO A 327 -4.03 4.65 -10.05
CA PRO A 327 -4.95 5.14 -9.03
C PRO A 327 -5.37 4.02 -8.08
N LEU A 328 -5.57 4.37 -6.82
CA LEU A 328 -6.06 3.47 -5.78
C LEU A 328 -7.52 3.81 -5.40
N PRO A 329 -8.23 2.89 -4.75
CA PRO A 329 -9.59 3.13 -4.25
C PRO A 329 -9.65 4.25 -3.21
N LYS A 330 -10.83 4.87 -3.09
CA LYS A 330 -11.06 5.98 -2.17
C LYS A 330 -10.72 5.68 -0.71
N ASP A 331 -11.03 4.49 -0.21
CA ASP A 331 -10.77 4.07 1.16
C ASP A 331 -9.26 4.09 1.52
N VAL A 332 -8.38 3.83 0.56
CA VAL A 332 -6.93 3.95 0.73
C VAL A 332 -6.52 5.42 0.90
N TYR A 333 -7.04 6.31 0.04
CA TYR A 333 -6.78 7.75 0.18
C TYR A 333 -7.38 8.32 1.47
N ASP A 334 -8.58 7.86 1.86
CA ASP A 334 -9.20 8.22 3.13
C ASP A 334 -8.27 7.88 4.32
N TYR A 335 -7.60 6.73 4.26
CA TYR A 335 -6.69 6.33 5.31
C TYR A 335 -5.35 7.11 5.28
N LEU A 336 -4.84 7.44 4.08
CA LEU A 336 -3.68 8.32 3.92
C LEU A 336 -3.97 9.73 4.46
N ASP A 337 -5.20 10.25 4.25
CA ASP A 337 -5.65 11.52 4.82
C ASP A 337 -5.66 11.48 6.35
N GLU A 338 -6.16 10.39 6.95
CA GLU A 338 -6.25 10.19 8.40
C GLU A 338 -4.89 10.03 9.07
N LYS A 339 -3.99 9.34 8.40
CA LYS A 339 -2.65 9.06 8.94
C LYS A 339 -1.65 10.19 8.67
N GLY A 340 -1.96 11.07 7.73
CA GLY A 340 -1.10 12.18 7.37
C GLY A 340 0.11 11.72 6.55
N ILE A 341 -0.11 11.39 5.29
CA ILE A 341 0.96 11.14 4.31
C ILE A 341 0.65 11.98 3.07
N LEU A 342 1.61 12.80 2.63
CA LEU A 342 1.52 13.54 1.37
C LEU A 342 1.54 12.56 0.20
N VAL A 343 0.73 12.82 -0.83
CA VAL A 343 0.57 11.91 -1.97
C VAL A 343 0.80 12.62 -3.28
N ILE A 344 1.60 12.03 -4.15
CA ILE A 344 1.63 12.32 -5.58
C ILE A 344 0.80 11.22 -6.26
N ALA A 345 -0.40 11.57 -6.73
CA ALA A 345 -1.31 10.62 -7.37
C ALA A 345 -1.10 10.59 -8.88
N GLU A 346 -1.04 9.40 -9.47
CA GLU A 346 -0.59 9.17 -10.84
C GLU A 346 -1.64 8.46 -11.69
N ILE A 347 -1.78 8.85 -12.97
CA ILE A 347 -2.53 8.08 -13.95
C ILE A 347 -1.77 6.80 -14.33
N PRO A 348 -2.44 5.73 -14.80
CA PRO A 348 -1.80 4.46 -15.11
C PRO A 348 -1.06 4.49 -16.46
N LEU A 349 -0.16 5.46 -16.63
CA LEU A 349 0.62 5.67 -17.84
C LEU A 349 2.12 5.53 -17.55
N TRP A 350 2.68 4.38 -17.90
CA TRP A 350 4.09 4.06 -17.76
C TRP A 350 4.75 3.74 -19.10
N GLY A 351 5.91 4.35 -19.35
CA GLY A 351 6.68 4.16 -20.58
C GLY A 351 6.07 4.83 -21.82
N THR A 352 6.80 4.75 -22.93
CA THR A 352 6.35 5.29 -24.22
C THR A 352 5.35 4.34 -24.90
N THR A 353 4.12 4.76 -25.04
CA THR A 353 3.06 4.00 -25.68
C THR A 353 2.27 4.87 -26.67
N LYS A 354 1.32 4.26 -27.39
CA LYS A 354 0.36 5.03 -28.22
C LYS A 354 -0.50 6.02 -27.41
N LEU A 355 -0.58 5.84 -26.09
CA LEU A 355 -1.30 6.74 -25.18
C LEU A 355 -0.57 8.06 -24.93
N THR A 356 0.74 8.14 -25.24
CA THR A 356 1.52 9.38 -25.18
C THR A 356 1.37 10.23 -26.44
N ASP A 357 0.52 9.86 -27.39
CA ASP A 357 0.09 10.72 -28.48
C ASP A 357 -0.93 11.74 -27.95
N PRO A 358 -0.68 13.06 -28.07
CA PRO A 358 -1.61 14.08 -27.60
C PRO A 358 -3.02 14.01 -28.20
N ALA A 359 -3.17 13.35 -29.37
CA ALA A 359 -4.46 13.13 -30.01
C ALA A 359 -5.25 11.96 -29.37
N ASN A 360 -4.60 11.09 -28.57
CA ASN A 360 -5.28 9.98 -27.92
C ASN A 360 -6.11 10.47 -26.73
N PRO A 361 -7.44 10.22 -26.69
CA PRO A 361 -8.30 10.76 -25.65
C PRO A 361 -8.16 10.07 -24.28
N ILE A 362 -7.59 8.85 -24.23
CA ILE A 362 -7.61 7.97 -23.04
C ILE A 362 -6.84 8.61 -21.90
N ALA A 363 -5.63 9.14 -22.12
CA ALA A 363 -4.85 9.77 -21.06
C ALA A 363 -5.59 10.97 -20.46
N ARG A 364 -6.27 11.79 -21.27
CA ARG A 364 -7.12 12.89 -20.78
C ARG A 364 -8.32 12.39 -19.98
N GLN A 365 -8.95 11.31 -20.42
CA GLN A 365 -10.05 10.67 -19.67
C GLN A 365 -9.56 10.20 -18.30
N TRP A 366 -8.39 9.55 -18.21
CA TRP A 366 -7.80 9.12 -16.95
C TRP A 366 -7.46 10.29 -16.02
N MET A 367 -6.94 11.41 -16.56
CA MET A 367 -6.71 12.62 -15.77
C MET A 367 -8.01 13.15 -15.17
N ARG A 368 -9.09 13.24 -15.99
CA ARG A 368 -10.41 13.64 -15.47
C ARG A 368 -10.90 12.71 -14.36
N GLN A 369 -10.82 11.41 -14.57
CA GLN A 369 -11.27 10.41 -13.59
C GLN A 369 -10.44 10.49 -12.30
N LEU A 370 -9.09 10.58 -12.40
CA LEU A 370 -8.20 10.72 -11.26
C LEU A 370 -8.58 11.95 -10.42
N VAL A 371 -8.66 13.11 -11.07
CA VAL A 371 -8.95 14.36 -10.37
C VAL A 371 -10.38 14.37 -9.83
N SER A 372 -11.39 13.95 -10.60
CA SER A 372 -12.79 14.00 -10.14
C SER A 372 -13.05 13.04 -8.98
N ASN A 373 -12.46 11.84 -8.99
CA ASN A 373 -12.69 10.85 -7.95
C ASN A 373 -11.96 11.18 -6.64
N HIS A 374 -10.84 11.94 -6.71
CA HIS A 374 -9.96 12.13 -5.56
C HIS A 374 -9.71 13.60 -5.20
N PHE A 375 -10.50 14.55 -5.74
CA PHE A 375 -10.29 15.99 -5.53
C PHE A 375 -10.30 16.41 -4.06
N ASN A 376 -11.16 15.82 -3.23
CA ASN A 376 -11.37 16.26 -1.86
C ASN A 376 -10.31 15.75 -0.87
N HIS A 377 -9.40 14.84 -1.28
CA HIS A 377 -8.35 14.31 -0.41
C HIS A 377 -7.24 15.35 -0.15
N PRO A 378 -7.04 15.78 1.10
CA PRO A 378 -5.98 16.77 1.43
C PRO A 378 -4.58 16.17 1.35
N SER A 379 -4.41 14.87 1.47
CA SER A 379 -3.13 14.18 1.29
C SER A 379 -2.56 14.38 -0.11
N ILE A 380 -3.38 14.46 -1.15
CA ILE A 380 -2.92 14.64 -2.52
C ILE A 380 -2.40 16.06 -2.71
N ILE A 381 -1.08 16.19 -2.86
CA ILE A 381 -0.38 17.45 -3.10
C ILE A 381 -0.07 17.70 -4.57
N GLY A 382 -0.10 16.65 -5.39
CA GLY A 382 0.23 16.74 -6.80
C GLY A 382 -0.39 15.64 -7.65
N TRP A 383 -0.68 15.99 -8.90
CA TRP A 383 -1.16 15.10 -9.95
C TRP A 383 -0.02 14.78 -10.90
N CYS A 384 0.23 13.50 -11.13
CA CYS A 384 1.26 13.03 -12.07
C CYS A 384 0.59 12.52 -13.36
N VAL A 385 0.98 13.13 -14.49
CA VAL A 385 0.40 12.85 -15.81
C VAL A 385 1.14 11.77 -16.60
N GLY A 386 2.05 11.04 -15.97
CA GLY A 386 2.74 9.90 -16.56
C GLY A 386 4.13 9.67 -15.96
N ASN A 387 4.61 8.43 -16.07
CA ASN A 387 5.92 7.99 -15.59
C ASN A 387 6.78 7.49 -16.75
N GLU A 388 8.01 8.01 -16.84
CA GLU A 388 9.04 7.53 -17.78
C GLU A 388 8.54 7.39 -19.24
N ILE A 389 7.76 8.35 -19.71
CA ILE A 389 7.06 8.28 -21.00
C ILE A 389 7.99 8.36 -22.22
N GLY A 390 9.30 8.41 -22.00
CA GLY A 390 10.31 8.21 -22.99
C GLY A 390 11.12 9.44 -23.36
N ASP A 391 12.08 9.18 -24.25
CA ASP A 391 13.08 10.10 -24.71
C ASP A 391 12.59 10.79 -26.01
N LYS A 392 12.62 12.11 -26.06
CA LYS A 392 12.29 12.91 -27.24
C LYS A 392 13.05 12.47 -28.49
N ARG A 393 14.29 11.96 -28.34
CA ARG A 393 15.11 11.43 -29.47
C ARG A 393 14.46 10.21 -30.14
N ARG A 394 13.63 9.46 -29.41
CA ARG A 394 12.89 8.30 -29.88
C ARG A 394 11.46 8.61 -30.27
N ASN A 395 10.85 9.62 -29.62
CA ASN A 395 9.48 10.03 -29.87
C ASN A 395 9.33 11.54 -29.61
N THR A 396 9.25 12.34 -30.67
CA THR A 396 9.09 13.81 -30.58
C THR A 396 7.77 14.24 -29.94
N LYS A 397 6.73 13.40 -30.01
CA LYS A 397 5.40 13.71 -29.47
C LYS A 397 5.36 13.74 -27.93
N VAL A 398 6.36 13.17 -27.24
CA VAL A 398 6.35 13.17 -25.76
C VAL A 398 6.49 14.58 -25.17
N MET A 399 7.16 15.51 -25.87
CA MET A 399 7.24 16.91 -25.45
C MET A 399 5.87 17.59 -25.56
N GLU A 400 5.20 17.44 -26.68
CA GLU A 400 3.85 17.97 -26.90
C GLU A 400 2.84 17.33 -25.91
N TYR A 401 2.96 16.02 -25.65
CA TYR A 401 2.16 15.35 -24.65
C TYR A 401 2.36 15.97 -23.27
N GLY A 402 3.60 16.11 -22.82
CA GLY A 402 3.94 16.66 -21.50
C GLY A 402 3.36 18.05 -21.29
N GLU A 403 3.54 18.94 -22.27
CA GLU A 403 3.00 20.29 -22.23
C GLU A 403 1.46 20.29 -22.14
N LYS A 404 0.79 19.63 -23.10
CA LYS A 404 -0.67 19.61 -23.19
C LYS A 404 -1.33 18.90 -22.01
N ALA A 405 -0.72 17.84 -21.49
CA ALA A 405 -1.27 17.10 -20.35
C ALA A 405 -1.21 17.93 -19.06
N ILE A 406 -0.08 18.59 -18.80
CA ILE A 406 0.08 19.46 -17.64
C ILE A 406 -0.85 20.66 -17.71
N GLN A 407 -0.89 21.35 -18.88
CA GLN A 407 -1.82 22.45 -19.10
C GLN A 407 -3.27 22.03 -18.90
N PHE A 408 -3.67 20.88 -19.46
CA PHE A 408 -5.03 20.39 -19.33
C PHE A 408 -5.46 20.18 -17.89
N VAL A 409 -4.58 19.63 -17.03
CA VAL A 409 -4.90 19.47 -15.60
C VAL A 409 -5.04 20.83 -14.94
N LYS A 410 -4.09 21.74 -15.15
CA LYS A 410 -4.05 23.07 -14.52
C LYS A 410 -5.21 23.95 -14.94
N ASP A 411 -5.51 23.98 -16.24
CA ASP A 411 -6.49 24.93 -16.77
C ASP A 411 -7.94 24.42 -16.67
N SER A 412 -8.12 23.08 -16.67
CA SER A 412 -9.46 22.50 -16.79
C SER A 412 -9.90 21.65 -15.60
N LEU A 413 -8.98 21.13 -14.79
CA LEU A 413 -9.34 20.16 -13.75
C LEU A 413 -9.03 20.68 -12.33
N ASP A 414 -7.79 21.13 -12.09
CA ASP A 414 -7.35 21.55 -10.77
C ASP A 414 -6.12 22.47 -10.85
N ASN A 415 -6.28 23.72 -10.44
CA ASN A 415 -5.22 24.71 -10.33
C ASN A 415 -4.73 24.93 -8.88
N SER A 416 -5.22 24.16 -7.94
CA SER A 416 -4.89 24.27 -6.50
C SER A 416 -3.77 23.32 -6.06
N ARG A 417 -3.37 22.38 -6.90
CA ARG A 417 -2.32 21.39 -6.63
C ARG A 417 -1.22 21.47 -7.68
N LEU A 418 -0.08 20.89 -7.32
CA LEU A 418 1.06 20.76 -8.24
C LEU A 418 0.75 19.74 -9.33
N VAL A 419 1.29 19.95 -10.54
CA VAL A 419 1.14 19.02 -11.66
C VAL A 419 2.51 18.68 -12.21
N VAL A 420 2.80 17.39 -12.35
CA VAL A 420 4.13 16.90 -12.72
C VAL A 420 4.08 15.74 -13.71
N LEU A 421 5.24 15.46 -14.30
CA LEU A 421 5.52 14.29 -15.12
C LEU A 421 6.86 13.71 -14.70
N VAL A 422 6.91 12.41 -14.36
CA VAL A 422 8.12 11.76 -13.90
C VAL A 422 9.07 11.45 -15.05
N SER A 423 10.35 11.85 -14.89
CA SER A 423 11.41 11.64 -15.88
C SER A 423 12.49 10.68 -15.38
N HIS A 424 13.07 9.91 -16.31
CA HIS A 424 14.33 9.18 -16.13
C HIS A 424 15.43 9.67 -17.10
N THR A 425 15.14 10.70 -17.92
CA THR A 425 16.01 11.20 -19.00
C THR A 425 16.46 12.65 -18.84
N ALA A 426 15.92 13.37 -17.87
CA ALA A 426 16.24 14.79 -17.65
C ALA A 426 17.73 15.07 -17.34
N ASN A 427 18.49 14.06 -16.89
CA ASN A 427 19.94 14.17 -16.74
C ASN A 427 20.70 14.19 -18.08
N ASN A 428 20.12 13.65 -19.17
CA ASN A 428 20.77 13.44 -20.44
C ASN A 428 20.39 14.47 -21.51
N GLN A 429 19.38 15.30 -21.25
CA GLN A 429 18.82 16.22 -22.23
C GLN A 429 18.24 17.47 -21.56
N LYS A 430 18.46 18.64 -22.24
CA LYS A 430 17.88 19.91 -21.78
C LYS A 430 16.37 19.99 -22.01
N GLU A 431 15.90 19.44 -23.12
CA GLU A 431 14.48 19.40 -23.45
C GLU A 431 13.90 18.04 -23.02
N ASP A 432 13.23 18.04 -21.88
CA ASP A 432 12.60 16.88 -21.27
C ASP A 432 11.15 17.23 -20.91
N PRO A 433 10.17 16.33 -21.14
CA PRO A 433 8.75 16.66 -20.92
C PRO A 433 8.42 17.02 -19.47
N SER A 434 9.25 16.65 -18.48
CA SER A 434 9.08 17.06 -17.08
C SER A 434 9.30 18.57 -16.84
N GLN A 435 9.95 19.29 -17.80
CA GLN A 435 10.18 20.75 -17.70
C GLN A 435 8.87 21.56 -17.59
N PHE A 436 7.76 21.05 -18.10
CA PHE A 436 6.45 21.71 -18.04
C PHE A 436 5.79 21.60 -16.64
N GLY A 437 6.24 20.66 -15.79
CA GLY A 437 5.73 20.45 -14.46
C GLY A 437 6.14 21.55 -13.46
N ASP A 438 5.50 21.58 -12.29
CA ASP A 438 5.83 22.53 -11.24
C ASP A 438 7.21 22.27 -10.62
N PHE A 439 7.62 21.01 -10.57
CA PHE A 439 8.98 20.55 -10.22
C PHE A 439 9.33 19.34 -11.08
N VAL A 440 10.58 18.86 -11.00
CA VAL A 440 11.06 17.69 -11.73
C VAL A 440 11.10 16.48 -10.80
N PRO A 441 10.12 15.54 -10.88
CA PRO A 441 10.28 14.23 -10.28
C PRO A 441 11.23 13.41 -11.14
N TYR A 442 12.32 12.91 -10.54
CA TYR A 442 13.39 12.26 -11.29
C TYR A 442 13.70 10.86 -10.73
N ASN A 443 13.66 9.84 -11.60
CA ASN A 443 14.01 8.45 -11.27
C ASN A 443 15.49 8.20 -11.53
N THR A 444 16.22 7.67 -10.54
CA THR A 444 17.66 7.38 -10.64
C THR A 444 18.07 6.15 -9.83
N TYR A 445 18.66 5.16 -10.48
CA TYR A 445 19.10 3.90 -9.90
C TYR A 445 20.62 3.73 -9.89
N GLY A 446 21.38 4.81 -10.04
CA GLY A 446 22.84 4.84 -9.97
C GLY A 446 23.36 6.21 -10.35
N GLY A 447 24.64 6.50 -10.02
CA GLY A 447 25.26 7.80 -10.27
C GLY A 447 24.51 8.97 -9.62
N TRP A 448 23.87 8.72 -8.49
CA TRP A 448 22.83 9.51 -7.85
C TRP A 448 23.14 11.00 -7.78
N GLY A 449 24.22 11.42 -7.10
CA GLY A 449 24.56 12.83 -6.97
C GLY A 449 24.89 13.50 -8.30
N LYS A 450 25.68 12.83 -9.17
CA LYS A 450 26.01 13.30 -10.51
C LYS A 450 24.78 13.51 -11.37
N ASN A 451 23.87 12.53 -11.39
CA ASN A 451 22.68 12.60 -12.21
C ASN A 451 21.74 13.72 -11.76
N VAL A 452 21.56 13.90 -10.45
CA VAL A 452 20.74 14.99 -9.90
C VAL A 452 21.32 16.37 -10.23
N GLU A 453 22.64 16.52 -10.21
CA GLU A 453 23.33 17.73 -10.62
C GLU A 453 23.13 18.01 -12.11
N LEU A 454 23.21 16.99 -12.98
CA LEU A 454 22.91 17.12 -14.39
C LEU A 454 21.46 17.56 -14.64
N VAL A 455 20.50 16.99 -13.90
CA VAL A 455 19.08 17.42 -13.98
C VAL A 455 18.96 18.91 -13.59
N HIS A 456 19.59 19.33 -12.50
CA HIS A 456 19.57 20.73 -12.07
C HIS A 456 20.13 21.67 -13.14
N ASN A 457 21.25 21.28 -13.76
CA ASN A 457 21.89 22.07 -14.83
C ASN A 457 21.04 22.10 -16.11
N ASN A 458 20.32 21.02 -16.42
CA ASN A 458 19.44 20.93 -17.59
C ASN A 458 18.09 21.64 -17.37
N GLN A 459 17.63 21.74 -16.13
CA GLN A 459 16.33 22.30 -15.73
C GLN A 459 16.53 23.41 -14.66
N PRO A 460 17.21 24.52 -15.00
CA PRO A 460 17.56 25.54 -14.04
C PRO A 460 16.30 26.20 -13.44
N GLY A 461 16.34 26.45 -12.14
CA GLY A 461 15.24 27.06 -11.39
C GLY A 461 14.10 26.12 -10.98
N LYS A 462 14.15 24.86 -11.38
CA LYS A 462 13.20 23.84 -10.93
C LYS A 462 13.71 23.13 -9.68
N LEU A 463 12.81 22.91 -8.71
CA LEU A 463 13.06 21.95 -7.64
C LEU A 463 13.05 20.53 -8.19
N ILE A 464 13.81 19.65 -7.55
CA ILE A 464 13.89 18.23 -7.88
C ILE A 464 13.33 17.41 -6.72
N PHE A 465 12.48 16.45 -7.04
CA PHE A 465 12.07 15.36 -6.15
C PHE A 465 12.60 14.05 -6.71
N ILE A 466 13.42 13.34 -5.93
CA ILE A 466 13.88 12.00 -6.34
C ILE A 466 12.71 11.05 -6.21
N SER A 467 11.97 10.87 -7.30
CA SER A 467 10.70 10.12 -7.30
C SER A 467 10.90 8.61 -7.22
N GLU A 468 12.03 8.09 -7.69
CA GLU A 468 12.46 6.71 -7.48
C GLU A 468 13.98 6.65 -7.35
N CYS A 469 14.43 5.95 -6.32
CA CYS A 469 15.82 5.54 -6.12
C CYS A 469 15.82 4.22 -5.34
N GLY A 470 16.94 3.50 -5.35
CA GLY A 470 17.06 2.24 -4.61
C GLY A 470 17.86 1.21 -5.38
N GLY A 471 17.57 -0.04 -5.12
CA GLY A 471 18.22 -1.17 -5.74
C GLY A 471 17.64 -2.49 -5.24
N ASN A 472 18.06 -3.55 -5.87
CA ASN A 472 17.64 -4.90 -5.51
C ASN A 472 18.21 -5.31 -4.14
N LEU A 473 17.34 -5.70 -3.21
CA LEU A 473 17.69 -6.17 -1.86
C LEU A 473 17.77 -7.71 -1.78
N ILE A 474 18.02 -8.39 -2.90
CA ILE A 474 18.21 -9.84 -2.92
C ILE A 474 19.27 -10.23 -1.89
N GLY A 475 18.89 -11.11 -0.97
CA GLY A 475 19.77 -11.56 0.09
C GLY A 475 20.02 -10.53 1.19
N GLU A 476 19.31 -9.39 1.16
CA GLU A 476 19.40 -8.31 2.16
C GLU A 476 20.80 -7.69 2.33
N ASP A 477 21.69 -7.87 1.37
CA ASP A 477 23.01 -7.24 1.42
C ASP A 477 22.91 -5.76 1.08
N ILE A 478 22.65 -4.97 2.12
CA ILE A 478 22.60 -3.51 2.06
C ILE A 478 23.98 -2.85 1.91
N ASN A 479 25.08 -3.62 1.99
CA ASN A 479 26.43 -3.11 1.84
C ASN A 479 26.88 -3.09 0.39
N THR A 480 26.09 -3.65 -0.52
CA THR A 480 26.34 -3.51 -1.96
C THR A 480 26.15 -2.06 -2.39
N SER A 481 26.69 -1.67 -3.56
CA SER A 481 26.58 -0.31 -4.07
C SER A 481 25.15 0.17 -4.27
N THR A 482 24.20 -0.72 -4.51
CA THR A 482 22.78 -0.45 -4.70
C THR A 482 21.98 -0.51 -3.39
N GLY A 483 22.42 -1.29 -2.41
CA GLY A 483 21.78 -1.44 -1.11
C GLY A 483 22.32 -0.53 0.00
N ASN A 484 23.32 0.30 -0.26
CA ASN A 484 23.85 1.23 0.73
C ASN A 484 23.01 2.51 0.79
N PHE A 485 21.86 2.43 1.46
CA PHE A 485 20.91 3.53 1.60
C PHE A 485 21.48 4.80 2.25
N PRO A 486 22.26 4.72 3.36
CA PRO A 486 22.87 5.92 3.93
C PRO A 486 23.79 6.66 2.93
N LYS A 487 24.60 5.94 2.17
CA LYS A 487 25.45 6.54 1.12
C LYS A 487 24.59 7.16 0.03
N MET A 488 23.58 6.46 -0.46
CA MET A 488 22.69 6.96 -1.51
C MET A 488 21.98 8.25 -1.07
N PHE A 489 21.41 8.30 0.13
CA PHE A 489 20.71 9.49 0.61
C PHE A 489 21.65 10.66 0.88
N ASN A 490 22.91 10.41 1.26
CA ASN A 490 23.90 11.46 1.41
C ASN A 490 24.23 12.16 0.08
N GLU A 491 24.07 11.47 -1.07
CA GLU A 491 24.21 12.10 -2.39
C GLU A 491 23.12 13.10 -2.74
N PHE A 492 21.99 13.07 -2.02
CA PHE A 492 20.85 13.98 -2.20
C PHE A 492 20.80 15.11 -1.15
N ARG A 493 21.40 14.89 0.03
CA ARG A 493 21.50 15.90 1.10
C ARG A 493 22.38 17.07 0.65
N ASP A 494 22.27 18.18 1.36
CA ASP A 494 23.02 19.42 1.11
C ASP A 494 22.78 20.08 -0.26
N ARG A 495 21.81 19.62 -1.03
CA ARG A 495 21.37 20.20 -2.30
C ARG A 495 20.08 20.96 -2.11
N GLU A 496 20.13 22.30 -2.10
CA GLU A 496 18.95 23.16 -1.86
C GLU A 496 17.81 22.87 -2.83
N TYR A 497 18.13 22.61 -4.08
CA TYR A 497 17.15 22.30 -5.13
C TYR A 497 16.53 20.90 -5.04
N CYS A 498 17.00 20.03 -4.13
CA CYS A 498 16.40 18.71 -3.89
C CYS A 498 15.52 18.76 -2.62
N PHE A 499 14.18 18.78 -2.76
CA PHE A 499 13.30 18.91 -1.62
C PHE A 499 12.79 17.57 -1.05
N GLY A 500 13.18 16.45 -1.64
CA GLY A 500 12.78 15.14 -1.11
C GLY A 500 13.23 13.98 -1.96
N ALA A 501 13.06 12.79 -1.40
CA ALA A 501 13.34 11.53 -2.07
C ALA A 501 12.33 10.45 -1.68
N SER A 502 12.04 9.55 -2.62
CA SER A 502 11.17 8.38 -2.44
C SER A 502 11.88 7.11 -2.91
N LEU A 503 12.03 6.17 -2.00
CA LEU A 503 12.67 4.90 -2.31
C LEU A 503 11.74 4.03 -3.17
N TRP A 504 12.26 3.37 -4.17
CA TRP A 504 11.62 2.26 -4.86
C TRP A 504 12.12 0.95 -4.26
N THR A 505 11.36 0.27 -3.39
CA THR A 505 9.96 0.48 -3.04
C THR A 505 9.70 0.03 -1.59
N TYR A 506 8.50 0.27 -1.05
CA TYR A 506 8.10 -0.19 0.29
C TYR A 506 8.07 -1.72 0.38
N ASN A 507 7.38 -2.38 -0.57
CA ASN A 507 7.17 -3.82 -0.55
C ASN A 507 7.77 -4.50 -1.78
N ASP A 508 8.19 -5.75 -1.63
CA ASP A 508 8.35 -6.65 -2.76
C ASP A 508 7.01 -6.81 -3.47
N TYR A 509 7.05 -7.15 -4.74
CA TYR A 509 5.83 -7.28 -5.54
C TYR A 509 5.96 -8.40 -6.57
N ARG A 510 4.80 -8.94 -6.97
CA ARG A 510 4.75 -9.91 -8.05
C ARG A 510 5.08 -9.25 -9.39
N SER A 511 5.90 -9.91 -10.20
CA SER A 511 6.33 -9.42 -11.52
C SER A 511 6.69 -10.58 -12.44
N ASP A 512 6.30 -10.45 -13.71
CA ASP A 512 6.83 -11.26 -14.81
C ASP A 512 7.69 -10.41 -15.78
N TYR A 513 7.91 -9.14 -15.41
CA TYR A 513 8.70 -8.21 -16.22
C TYR A 513 10.17 -8.64 -16.25
N ARG A 514 10.66 -8.98 -17.44
CA ARG A 514 12.05 -9.35 -17.70
C ARG A 514 12.70 -8.32 -18.60
N THR A 515 13.81 -7.77 -18.15
CA THR A 515 14.72 -7.01 -18.99
C THR A 515 15.86 -7.94 -19.40
N SER A 516 16.08 -8.09 -20.69
CA SER A 516 16.91 -9.10 -21.34
C SER A 516 18.39 -9.15 -20.94
N ASN A 517 18.87 -8.34 -19.99
CA ASN A 517 20.29 -8.22 -19.63
C ASN A 517 20.59 -8.00 -18.15
N ILE A 518 19.65 -8.24 -17.23
CA ILE A 518 19.86 -7.85 -15.84
C ILE A 518 19.54 -9.00 -14.90
N SER A 519 20.52 -9.37 -14.05
CA SER A 519 20.48 -10.49 -13.11
C SER A 519 19.45 -10.36 -11.95
N TRP A 520 18.67 -9.30 -11.93
CA TRP A 520 17.60 -9.03 -10.95
C TRP A 520 16.17 -9.20 -11.49
N ASP A 521 16.05 -9.91 -12.61
CA ASP A 521 14.74 -10.31 -13.11
C ASP A 521 13.97 -11.10 -12.05
N SER A 522 12.65 -11.03 -12.14
CA SER A 522 11.76 -11.77 -11.23
C SER A 522 12.26 -13.21 -11.05
N LYS A 523 12.35 -13.62 -9.81
CA LYS A 523 12.70 -14.99 -9.43
C LYS A 523 11.69 -16.00 -10.01
N ILE A 524 11.99 -17.25 -9.87
CA ILE A 524 11.11 -18.35 -10.30
C ILE A 524 9.73 -18.27 -9.65
N ASP A 525 9.64 -17.69 -8.45
CA ASP A 525 8.41 -17.39 -7.73
C ASP A 525 7.71 -16.11 -8.22
N GLN A 526 8.24 -15.46 -9.26
CA GLN A 526 7.76 -14.21 -9.83
C GLN A 526 7.78 -13.03 -8.84
N ASN A 527 8.62 -13.05 -7.82
CA ASN A 527 8.77 -11.95 -6.88
C ASN A 527 9.95 -11.06 -7.27
N ARG A 528 9.77 -9.76 -7.13
CA ARG A 528 10.80 -8.75 -7.30
C ARG A 528 11.17 -8.17 -5.94
N ASP A 529 12.41 -8.42 -5.48
CA ASP A 529 12.86 -8.17 -4.11
C ASP A 529 13.44 -6.76 -3.93
N TRP A 530 12.66 -5.73 -4.20
CA TRP A 530 13.08 -4.34 -4.10
C TRP A 530 12.55 -3.63 -2.86
N GLY A 531 11.71 -4.32 -2.09
CA GLY A 531 10.99 -3.77 -0.94
C GLY A 531 11.75 -3.87 0.38
N LEU A 532 11.27 -3.09 1.35
CA LEU A 532 11.66 -3.14 2.76
C LEU A 532 10.88 -4.23 3.53
N VAL A 533 9.78 -4.67 2.96
CA VAL A 533 9.01 -5.84 3.37
C VAL A 533 8.90 -6.81 2.21
N ASP A 534 8.77 -8.11 2.50
CA ASP A 534 8.54 -9.12 1.46
C ASP A 534 7.11 -9.06 0.91
N VAL A 535 6.80 -9.88 -0.09
CA VAL A 535 5.46 -9.94 -0.73
C VAL A 535 4.34 -10.42 0.21
N TYR A 536 4.66 -10.87 1.41
CA TYR A 536 3.73 -11.33 2.45
C TYR A 536 3.60 -10.31 3.59
N GLY A 537 4.33 -9.19 3.51
CA GLY A 537 4.34 -8.11 4.50
C GLY A 537 5.33 -8.31 5.67
N ASN A 538 6.22 -9.30 5.61
CA ASN A 538 7.26 -9.49 6.64
C ASN A 538 8.37 -8.46 6.45
N LYS A 539 8.81 -7.84 7.54
CA LYS A 539 9.88 -6.83 7.53
C LYS A 539 11.23 -7.47 7.22
N LYS A 540 11.99 -6.85 6.32
CA LYS A 540 13.38 -7.20 6.06
C LYS A 540 14.32 -6.36 6.93
N ARG A 541 15.60 -6.77 7.04
CA ARG A 541 16.63 -6.02 7.78
C ARG A 541 16.74 -4.55 7.35
N ALA A 542 16.56 -4.28 6.06
CA ALA A 542 16.57 -2.94 5.48
C ALA A 542 15.49 -2.02 6.09
N PHE A 543 14.39 -2.55 6.62
CA PHE A 543 13.33 -1.77 7.26
C PHE A 543 13.88 -0.90 8.41
N GLU A 544 14.66 -1.49 9.31
CA GLU A 544 15.21 -0.75 10.45
C GLU A 544 16.31 0.26 10.05
N ILE A 545 17.03 0.00 8.96
CA ILE A 545 18.02 0.95 8.42
C ILE A 545 17.32 2.18 7.86
N ILE A 546 16.28 1.98 7.05
CA ILE A 546 15.48 3.07 6.50
C ILE A 546 14.75 3.83 7.61
N ARG A 547 14.26 3.16 8.64
CA ARG A 547 13.65 3.81 9.81
C ARG A 547 14.60 4.80 10.47
N LYS A 548 15.88 4.45 10.62
CA LYS A 548 16.92 5.36 11.13
C LYS A 548 17.20 6.52 10.18
N GLU A 549 17.25 6.26 8.86
CA GLU A 549 17.48 7.30 7.86
C GLU A 549 16.31 8.30 7.75
N PHE A 550 15.07 7.85 7.91
CA PHE A 550 13.86 8.68 7.81
C PHE A 550 13.43 9.30 9.15
N ALA A 551 14.09 8.96 10.24
CA ALA A 551 13.78 9.51 11.56
C ALA A 551 13.86 11.05 11.56
N PRO A 552 12.98 11.75 12.30
CA PRO A 552 12.92 13.22 12.32
C PRO A 552 14.09 13.86 13.07
N PHE A 553 14.76 13.14 13.94
CA PHE A 553 16.03 13.53 14.54
C PHE A 553 17.18 12.75 13.91
N ARG A 554 18.34 13.40 13.85
CA ARG A 554 19.54 12.74 13.32
C ARG A 554 20.06 11.66 14.26
N LEU A 555 19.95 11.90 15.57
CA LEU A 555 20.45 11.00 16.60
C LEU A 555 19.60 11.12 17.87
N LEU A 556 19.34 9.99 18.50
CA LEU A 556 18.82 9.84 19.84
C LEU A 556 19.80 8.97 20.62
N THR A 557 20.39 9.50 21.69
CA THR A 557 21.27 8.74 22.59
C THR A 557 20.77 8.82 24.02
N VAL A 558 21.02 7.77 24.78
CA VAL A 558 20.55 7.63 26.17
C VAL A 558 21.72 7.38 27.10
N LYS A 559 21.77 8.14 28.19
CA LYS A 559 22.61 7.87 29.37
C LYS A 559 21.71 7.52 30.54
N ASN A 560 21.95 6.38 31.18
CA ASN A 560 21.16 5.90 32.29
C ASN A 560 21.98 5.86 33.56
N ASN A 561 21.51 6.57 34.58
CA ASN A 561 22.05 6.54 35.92
C ASN A 561 21.00 5.93 36.87
N ASN A 562 21.40 5.62 38.13
CA ASN A 562 20.47 4.98 39.08
C ASN A 562 19.18 5.77 39.31
N ASN A 563 19.22 7.12 39.27
CA ASN A 563 18.09 7.99 39.60
C ASN A 563 17.51 8.72 38.41
N ASN A 564 18.14 8.73 37.24
CA ASN A 564 17.62 9.38 36.07
C ASN A 564 18.03 8.72 34.73
N THR A 565 17.25 8.96 33.71
CA THR A 565 17.61 8.62 32.32
C THR A 565 17.63 9.91 31.49
N GLU A 566 18.81 10.28 31.02
CA GLU A 566 19.03 11.41 30.14
C GLU A 566 18.93 11.00 28.69
N VAL A 567 18.12 11.72 27.93
CA VAL A 567 17.90 11.50 26.49
C VAL A 567 18.42 12.72 25.75
N ASN A 568 19.48 12.55 24.98
CA ASN A 568 20.03 13.59 24.12
C ASN A 568 19.47 13.40 22.71
N LEU A 569 18.94 14.49 22.13
CA LEU A 569 18.35 14.56 20.80
C LEU A 569 19.14 15.54 19.94
N GLN A 570 19.57 15.11 18.77
CA GLN A 570 20.21 15.94 17.76
C GLN A 570 19.23 16.23 16.61
N PRO A 571 18.76 17.46 16.44
CA PRO A 571 17.92 17.86 15.31
C PRO A 571 18.62 17.64 13.97
N ARG A 572 17.83 17.53 12.92
CA ARG A 572 18.30 17.51 11.53
C ARG A 572 18.77 18.90 11.10
N ASN A 573 19.74 18.96 10.19
CA ASN A 573 20.15 20.23 9.56
C ASN A 573 19.09 20.72 8.56
N LYS A 574 19.13 22.00 8.20
CA LYS A 574 18.17 22.64 7.28
C LYS A 574 18.12 22.00 5.88
N LEU A 575 19.25 21.48 5.42
CA LEU A 575 19.39 20.81 4.12
C LEU A 575 19.39 19.27 4.21
N ASP A 576 19.11 18.72 5.42
CA ASP A 576 18.99 17.27 5.58
C ASP A 576 17.68 16.73 4.96
N LEU A 577 17.60 15.43 4.78
CA LEU A 577 16.43 14.68 4.34
C LEU A 577 16.16 13.56 5.36
N PRO A 578 15.02 13.62 6.08
CA PRO A 578 13.99 14.68 6.09
C PRO A 578 14.42 15.95 6.84
N ALA A 579 13.75 17.09 6.57
CA ALA A 579 13.89 18.30 7.38
C ALA A 579 12.57 19.11 7.35
N TYR A 580 11.97 19.28 8.50
CA TYR A 580 10.73 20.04 8.73
C TYR A 580 10.59 20.40 10.22
N THR A 581 9.76 21.37 10.56
CA THR A 581 9.52 21.76 11.94
C THR A 581 8.74 20.69 12.71
N LEU A 582 9.26 20.27 13.86
CA LEU A 582 8.66 19.28 14.76
C LEU A 582 7.86 19.98 15.85
N ARG A 583 6.61 19.56 16.08
CA ARG A 583 5.72 20.06 17.13
C ARG A 583 5.00 18.93 17.83
N GLU A 584 4.82 19.05 19.14
CA GLU A 584 4.07 18.08 19.96
C GLU A 584 4.60 16.62 19.89
N TYR A 585 5.85 16.45 19.49
CA TYR A 585 6.51 15.15 19.60
C TYR A 585 6.69 14.81 21.06
N LYS A 586 6.68 13.51 21.36
CA LYS A 586 6.75 13.00 22.74
C LYS A 586 7.94 12.10 22.92
N LEU A 587 8.69 12.29 24.01
CA LEU A 587 9.56 11.27 24.54
C LEU A 587 8.77 10.45 25.56
N VAL A 588 8.81 9.14 25.41
CA VAL A 588 8.15 8.17 26.30
C VAL A 588 9.23 7.28 26.91
N CYS A 589 9.28 7.22 28.24
CA CYS A 589 10.09 6.28 29.01
C CYS A 589 9.15 5.24 29.60
N GLU A 590 9.40 3.98 29.31
CA GLU A 590 8.59 2.84 29.74
C GLU A 590 9.45 1.80 30.43
N ASP A 591 9.15 1.51 31.71
CA ASP A 591 9.74 0.44 32.47
C ASP A 591 8.96 -0.85 32.26
N ILE A 592 9.65 -1.92 31.89
CA ILE A 592 9.11 -3.20 31.47
C ILE A 592 9.55 -4.27 32.47
N GLY A 593 8.61 -5.07 32.98
CA GLY A 593 8.86 -6.17 33.92
C GLY A 593 9.30 -7.45 33.18
N LYS A 594 9.69 -8.47 33.95
CA LYS A 594 10.25 -9.75 33.44
C LYS A 594 9.32 -10.50 32.48
N GLU A 595 8.01 -10.35 32.64
CA GLU A 595 7.02 -10.99 31.76
C GLU A 595 6.67 -10.12 30.53
N GLY A 596 7.39 -8.98 30.34
CA GLY A 596 7.13 -8.06 29.23
C GLY A 596 6.00 -7.05 29.50
N GLN A 597 5.40 -7.04 30.68
CA GLN A 597 4.34 -6.09 31.05
C GLN A 597 4.90 -4.68 31.30
N SER A 598 4.14 -3.66 30.96
CA SER A 598 4.45 -2.26 31.31
C SER A 598 4.25 -2.04 32.81
N ILE A 599 5.28 -1.57 33.51
CA ILE A 599 5.26 -1.25 34.95
C ILE A 599 4.93 0.23 35.17
N LYS A 600 5.70 1.09 34.53
CA LYS A 600 5.57 2.55 34.64
C LYS A 600 5.80 3.18 33.27
N LYS A 601 5.02 4.21 32.96
CA LYS A 601 5.17 4.98 31.72
C LYS A 601 5.16 6.47 32.05
N SER A 602 6.19 7.17 31.61
CA SER A 602 6.36 8.61 31.74
C SER A 602 6.50 9.25 30.38
N THR A 603 5.97 10.47 30.23
CA THR A 603 5.96 11.17 28.95
C THR A 603 6.39 12.61 29.10
N ILE A 604 7.28 13.08 28.22
CA ILE A 604 7.70 14.49 28.08
C ILE A 604 7.30 14.96 26.69
N ILE A 605 6.55 16.06 26.60
CA ILE A 605 6.27 16.73 25.34
C ILE A 605 7.49 17.56 24.96
N ILE A 606 8.00 17.37 23.74
CA ILE A 606 9.12 18.14 23.20
C ILE A 606 8.59 19.48 22.70
N GLU A 607 9.25 20.56 23.06
CA GLU A 607 9.00 21.90 22.50
C GLU A 607 9.20 21.91 20.99
N THR A 608 8.75 22.96 20.32
CA THR A 608 8.97 23.12 18.89
C THR A 608 10.45 23.08 18.55
N VAL A 609 10.84 22.20 17.61
CA VAL A 609 12.22 22.03 17.14
C VAL A 609 12.27 22.31 15.64
N ASN A 610 13.16 23.22 15.24
CA ASN A 610 13.37 23.56 13.84
C ASN A 610 14.61 22.85 13.30
N PRO A 611 14.66 22.56 12.00
CA PRO A 611 15.88 22.08 11.37
C PRO A 611 17.05 23.05 11.57
N GLY A 612 18.17 22.55 12.08
CA GLY A 612 19.36 23.33 12.39
C GLY A 612 19.45 23.83 13.82
N ASP A 613 18.44 23.58 14.67
CA ASP A 613 18.52 23.87 16.11
C ASP A 613 19.63 23.01 16.76
N ALA A 614 20.18 23.50 17.87
CA ALA A 614 21.21 22.80 18.62
C ALA A 614 20.67 21.52 19.28
N ALA A 615 21.56 20.56 19.51
CA ALA A 615 21.23 19.36 20.28
C ALA A 615 20.82 19.75 21.72
N PHE A 616 19.88 19.00 22.28
CA PHE A 616 19.35 19.24 23.62
C PHE A 616 19.08 17.95 24.38
N THR A 617 19.01 18.04 25.71
CA THR A 617 18.76 16.88 26.60
C THR A 617 17.45 17.06 27.36
N LYS A 618 16.71 15.97 27.51
CA LYS A 618 15.56 15.82 28.42
C LYS A 618 15.87 14.69 29.40
N SER A 619 15.36 14.77 30.63
CA SER A 619 15.64 13.81 31.69
C SER A 619 14.37 13.26 32.30
N PHE A 620 14.33 11.95 32.51
CA PHE A 620 13.31 11.26 33.28
C PHE A 620 13.88 10.90 34.67
N GLU A 621 13.25 11.41 35.70
CA GLU A 621 13.58 11.04 37.08
C GLU A 621 12.92 9.70 37.45
N HIS A 622 13.63 8.87 38.18
CA HIS A 622 13.19 7.56 38.64
C HIS A 622 13.11 7.53 40.15
N GLU A 623 11.94 7.22 40.66
CA GLU A 623 11.73 6.88 42.04
C GLU A 623 12.10 5.40 42.31
N ALA A 624 12.53 5.08 43.49
CA ALA A 624 12.76 3.69 43.87
C ALA A 624 11.42 2.91 43.72
N THR A 625 11.46 1.81 42.97
CA THR A 625 10.30 0.93 42.81
C THR A 625 10.58 -0.42 43.47
N ASN A 626 9.56 -1.02 44.10
CA ASN A 626 9.64 -2.38 44.64
C ASN A 626 9.46 -3.44 43.54
N GLN A 627 9.18 -3.02 42.30
CA GLN A 627 9.01 -3.92 41.15
C GLN A 627 10.34 -4.06 40.42
N GLU A 628 10.67 -5.29 40.06
CA GLU A 628 11.89 -5.62 39.34
C GLU A 628 11.74 -5.25 37.83
N ILE A 629 12.54 -4.29 37.39
CA ILE A 629 12.58 -3.80 36.02
C ILE A 629 13.52 -4.70 35.23
N ALA A 630 12.99 -5.30 34.11
CA ALA A 630 13.78 -6.11 33.19
C ALA A 630 14.38 -5.28 32.05
N ALA A 631 13.62 -4.25 31.59
CA ALA A 631 14.08 -3.35 30.53
C ALA A 631 13.47 -1.96 30.71
N ARG A 632 14.15 -0.95 30.17
CA ARG A 632 13.66 0.43 30.05
C ARG A 632 13.70 0.84 28.60
N LYS A 633 12.54 1.11 28.03
CA LYS A 633 12.39 1.55 26.64
C LYS A 633 12.18 3.06 26.56
N ILE A 634 13.00 3.73 25.78
CA ILE A 634 12.86 5.14 25.43
C ILE A 634 12.39 5.23 24.00
N SER A 635 11.29 5.94 23.77
CA SER A 635 10.67 6.07 22.46
C SER A 635 10.42 7.53 22.11
N LEU A 636 10.73 7.91 20.87
CA LEU A 636 10.26 9.15 20.25
C LEU A 636 8.96 8.86 19.50
N VAL A 637 7.89 9.53 19.90
CA VAL A 637 6.54 9.30 19.36
C VAL A 637 6.05 10.56 18.65
N SER A 638 5.56 10.41 17.43
CA SER A 638 4.97 11.51 16.64
C SER A 638 3.62 11.98 17.20
N PRO A 639 3.12 13.15 16.81
CA PRO A 639 1.75 13.60 17.13
C PRO A 639 0.66 12.63 16.67
N THR A 640 0.91 11.87 15.61
CA THR A 640 0.03 10.81 15.10
C THR A 640 0.18 9.46 15.83
N ASN A 641 0.91 9.44 16.96
CA ASN A 641 1.14 8.30 17.85
C ASN A 641 1.95 7.12 17.25
N TYR A 642 2.85 7.38 16.29
CA TYR A 642 3.80 6.38 15.79
C TYR A 642 5.16 6.53 16.49
N THR A 643 5.75 5.40 16.88
CA THR A 643 7.12 5.34 17.40
C THR A 643 8.10 5.40 16.23
N LEU A 644 8.83 6.51 16.11
CA LEU A 644 9.75 6.77 14.99
C LEU A 644 11.20 6.39 15.33
N MET A 645 11.59 6.54 16.59
CA MET A 645 12.89 6.12 17.12
C MET A 645 12.66 5.48 18.47
N ASP A 646 13.43 4.46 18.77
CA ASP A 646 13.47 3.89 20.12
C ASP A 646 14.84 3.27 20.43
N THR A 647 15.09 3.12 21.70
CA THR A 647 16.23 2.38 22.25
C THR A 647 15.80 1.73 23.55
N THR A 648 16.40 0.59 23.85
CA THR A 648 16.07 -0.18 25.06
C THR A 648 17.33 -0.47 25.86
N ILE A 649 17.26 -0.20 27.15
CA ILE A 649 18.28 -0.57 28.13
C ILE A 649 17.81 -1.84 28.81
N TYR A 650 18.60 -2.89 28.77
CA TYR A 650 18.28 -4.17 29.38
C TYR A 650 18.96 -4.31 30.73
N TYR A 651 18.26 -4.89 31.72
CA TYR A 651 18.75 -5.19 33.06
C TYR A 651 18.77 -6.69 33.34
N VAL A 652 18.29 -7.50 32.40
CA VAL A 652 18.27 -8.95 32.44
C VAL A 652 18.73 -9.52 31.09
N VAL A 653 19.29 -10.73 31.11
CA VAL A 653 19.51 -11.50 29.88
C VAL A 653 18.16 -11.90 29.26
N PRO A 654 18.10 -12.22 27.95
CA PRO A 654 16.89 -12.75 27.33
C PRO A 654 16.35 -14.00 28.01
N GLN A 655 15.07 -14.29 27.80
CA GLN A 655 14.56 -15.61 28.19
C GLN A 655 15.25 -16.71 27.38
N LYS A 656 15.31 -17.92 28.00
CA LYS A 656 15.92 -19.09 27.36
C LYS A 656 15.18 -19.46 26.07
N PRO A 657 15.85 -19.50 24.91
CA PRO A 657 15.19 -19.87 23.66
C PRO A 657 14.88 -21.37 23.62
N VAL A 658 13.78 -21.71 22.93
CA VAL A 658 13.33 -23.10 22.73
C VAL A 658 13.39 -23.42 21.26
N ILE A 659 14.12 -24.48 20.91
CA ILE A 659 14.12 -25.05 19.56
C ILE A 659 12.81 -25.81 19.37
N ARG A 660 12.03 -25.45 18.34
CA ARG A 660 10.76 -26.08 17.99
C ARG A 660 10.93 -27.27 17.04
N ALA A 661 11.77 -27.07 16.02
CA ALA A 661 12.06 -28.09 15.03
C ALA A 661 13.48 -27.93 14.49
N VAL A 662 14.05 -29.04 14.03
CA VAL A 662 15.32 -29.09 13.33
C VAL A 662 15.11 -29.91 12.07
N PHE A 663 15.52 -29.37 10.94
CA PHE A 663 15.46 -30.01 9.63
C PHE A 663 16.87 -30.04 9.03
N ASN A 664 17.19 -31.05 8.24
CA ASN A 664 18.43 -31.08 7.46
C ASN A 664 18.24 -31.72 6.08
N ASP A 665 19.07 -31.32 5.12
CA ASP A 665 19.08 -31.84 3.74
C ASP A 665 20.38 -32.57 3.39
N GLY A 666 21.16 -32.96 4.38
CA GLY A 666 22.48 -33.54 4.19
C GLY A 666 23.62 -32.53 4.03
N ASN A 667 23.32 -31.28 3.67
CA ASN A 667 24.31 -30.21 3.46
C ASN A 667 24.11 -29.02 4.40
N LYS A 668 22.89 -28.76 4.85
CA LYS A 668 22.53 -27.65 5.76
C LYS A 668 21.59 -28.14 6.84
N ILE A 669 21.58 -27.44 7.93
CA ILE A 669 20.64 -27.61 9.04
C ILE A 669 19.83 -26.33 9.18
N ARG A 670 18.53 -26.45 9.31
CA ARG A 670 17.61 -25.36 9.65
C ARG A 670 17.05 -25.61 11.04
N VAL A 671 17.17 -24.60 11.89
CA VAL A 671 16.63 -24.60 13.26
C VAL A 671 15.49 -23.60 13.33
N VAL A 672 14.32 -24.06 13.73
CA VAL A 672 13.10 -23.24 13.89
C VAL A 672 12.86 -23.00 15.40
N PHE A 673 12.50 -21.79 15.76
CA PHE A 673 12.32 -21.38 17.16
C PHE A 673 11.28 -20.26 17.29
N ASP A 674 10.84 -20.00 18.52
CA ASP A 674 10.03 -18.82 18.85
C ASP A 674 10.91 -17.69 19.35
N HIS A 675 10.56 -16.45 18.98
CA HIS A 675 11.19 -15.26 19.57
C HIS A 675 10.90 -15.21 21.06
N VAL A 676 11.92 -14.90 21.84
CA VAL A 676 11.80 -14.80 23.30
C VAL A 676 11.91 -13.35 23.75
N ASN A 677 11.30 -13.04 24.90
CA ASN A 677 11.34 -11.70 25.47
C ASN A 677 12.79 -11.24 25.72
N PHE A 678 13.02 -9.96 25.43
CA PHE A 678 14.31 -9.25 25.59
C PHE A 678 15.44 -9.72 24.68
N ALA A 679 15.22 -10.61 23.72
CA ALA A 679 16.21 -10.92 22.69
C ALA A 679 16.21 -9.84 21.61
N THR A 680 17.41 -9.41 21.21
CA THR A 680 17.63 -8.51 20.07
C THR A 680 18.33 -9.21 18.90
N GLU A 681 18.92 -10.38 19.20
CA GLU A 681 19.69 -11.17 18.25
C GLU A 681 19.63 -12.64 18.63
N TYR A 682 19.70 -13.52 17.63
CA TYR A 682 19.87 -14.95 17.81
C TYR A 682 21.14 -15.41 17.11
N LYS A 683 21.81 -16.40 17.72
CA LYS A 683 23.02 -17.02 17.19
C LYS A 683 22.90 -18.53 17.29
N LEU A 684 23.16 -19.23 16.19
CA LEU A 684 23.23 -20.67 16.17
C LEU A 684 24.68 -21.13 16.32
N LEU A 685 24.95 -21.95 17.32
CA LEU A 685 26.22 -22.68 17.46
C LEU A 685 25.98 -24.12 17.01
N TYR A 686 26.89 -24.67 16.23
CA TYR A 686 26.81 -26.07 15.77
C TYR A 686 28.18 -26.67 15.51
N GLY A 687 28.28 -28.00 15.53
CA GLY A 687 29.49 -28.77 15.23
C GLY A 687 29.32 -30.26 15.50
N GLU A 688 30.20 -31.12 14.93
CA GLU A 688 30.12 -32.56 15.05
C GLU A 688 30.49 -33.05 16.44
N ASN A 689 31.54 -32.50 17.09
CA ASN A 689 31.99 -32.90 18.43
C ASN A 689 31.99 -31.73 19.42
N GLU A 690 32.07 -30.52 18.92
CA GLU A 690 32.11 -29.27 19.69
C GLU A 690 31.28 -28.19 18.98
N LEU A 691 30.68 -27.28 19.77
CA LEU A 691 29.92 -26.13 19.30
C LEU A 691 30.87 -24.99 18.86
N ASN A 692 31.67 -25.21 17.84
CA ASN A 692 32.75 -24.32 17.42
C ASN A 692 32.45 -23.49 16.16
N ILE A 693 31.41 -23.81 15.44
CA ILE A 693 30.97 -23.07 14.26
C ILE A 693 29.74 -22.24 14.62
N SER A 694 29.67 -21.02 14.15
CA SER A 694 28.52 -20.16 14.42
C SER A 694 28.02 -19.49 13.15
N THR A 695 26.71 -19.42 13.03
CA THR A 695 26.02 -18.54 12.09
C THR A 695 25.14 -17.55 12.85
N VAL A 696 25.10 -16.33 12.36
CA VAL A 696 24.45 -15.23 13.08
C VAL A 696 23.18 -14.82 12.38
N ASN A 697 22.17 -14.69 13.19
CA ASN A 697 21.08 -13.77 13.16
C ASN A 697 20.10 -13.81 12.03
N THR A 698 18.89 -13.77 12.49
CA THR A 698 17.74 -13.52 11.64
C THR A 698 16.68 -12.76 12.43
N ILE A 699 15.94 -11.94 11.73
CA ILE A 699 14.64 -11.42 12.16
C ILE A 699 13.53 -12.48 11.97
N ASP A 700 13.83 -13.57 11.26
CA ASP A 700 12.94 -14.71 11.05
C ASP A 700 12.90 -15.59 12.33
N ASN A 701 11.95 -16.50 12.37
CA ASN A 701 11.81 -17.51 13.41
C ASN A 701 12.61 -18.80 13.10
N TYR A 702 13.60 -18.73 12.19
CA TYR A 702 14.51 -19.82 11.86
C TYR A 702 15.92 -19.30 11.54
N ILE A 703 16.90 -20.19 11.67
CA ILE A 703 18.29 -19.98 11.25
C ILE A 703 18.75 -21.20 10.44
N GLU A 704 19.47 -20.95 9.35
CA GLU A 704 20.16 -21.98 8.59
C GLU A 704 21.66 -21.92 8.82
N THR A 705 22.31 -23.10 8.87
CA THR A 705 23.77 -23.16 8.83
C THR A 705 24.29 -22.83 7.44
N ASP A 706 25.57 -22.44 7.36
CA ASP A 706 26.31 -22.53 6.12
C ASP A 706 26.37 -24.00 5.65
N LYS A 707 26.84 -24.21 4.41
CA LYS A 707 27.05 -25.57 3.93
C LYS A 707 28.01 -26.31 4.85
N LEU A 708 27.56 -27.46 5.38
CA LEU A 708 28.36 -28.28 6.28
C LEU A 708 29.66 -28.71 5.60
N SER A 709 30.79 -28.52 6.28
CA SER A 709 32.13 -28.90 5.80
C SER A 709 32.32 -30.42 5.84
N GLY A 710 33.11 -30.99 4.91
CA GLY A 710 33.57 -32.37 5.00
C GLY A 710 32.99 -33.32 3.95
N GLY A 711 32.27 -32.89 2.94
CA GLY A 711 31.85 -33.69 1.78
C GLY A 711 30.64 -34.60 2.07
N ASN A 712 30.82 -35.78 2.61
CA ASN A 712 29.71 -36.67 3.00
C ASN A 712 29.48 -36.58 4.51
N ASN A 713 28.37 -35.97 4.89
CA ASN A 713 27.99 -35.78 6.30
C ASN A 713 26.90 -36.77 6.75
N ILE A 714 26.43 -37.64 5.87
CA ILE A 714 25.35 -38.60 6.17
C ILE A 714 25.76 -39.52 7.33
N GLY A 715 24.86 -39.62 8.32
CA GLY A 715 25.05 -40.43 9.51
C GLY A 715 25.86 -39.75 10.62
N LYS A 716 26.50 -38.59 10.37
CA LYS A 716 27.14 -37.82 11.42
C LYS A 716 26.08 -37.15 12.29
N VAL A 717 26.43 -36.95 13.57
CA VAL A 717 25.59 -36.27 14.54
C VAL A 717 26.16 -34.89 14.82
N TYR A 718 25.41 -33.85 14.58
CA TYR A 718 25.75 -32.47 14.93
C TYR A 718 25.09 -32.07 16.25
N GLN A 719 25.86 -31.47 17.13
CA GLN A 719 25.35 -30.73 18.28
C GLN A 719 24.89 -29.35 17.82
N ILE A 720 23.77 -28.88 18.34
CA ILE A 720 23.15 -27.61 17.99
C ILE A 720 22.73 -26.90 19.26
N GLN A 721 23.05 -25.59 19.37
CA GLN A 721 22.61 -24.75 20.49
C GLN A 721 22.23 -23.38 19.97
N LEU A 722 21.02 -22.92 20.32
CA LEU A 722 20.53 -21.60 19.98
C LEU A 722 20.78 -20.63 21.15
N LEU A 723 21.32 -19.45 20.85
CA LEU A 723 21.54 -18.36 21.78
C LEU A 723 20.57 -17.23 21.46
N ALA A 724 19.93 -16.69 22.51
CA ALA A 724 19.23 -15.42 22.48
C ALA A 724 20.09 -14.37 23.17
N ILE A 725 20.30 -13.22 22.53
CA ILE A 725 21.31 -12.23 22.94
C ILE A 725 20.67 -10.84 23.05
N ASN A 726 21.11 -10.05 24.02
CA ASN A 726 20.89 -8.61 24.12
C ASN A 726 22.12 -7.89 24.65
N SER A 727 22.08 -6.59 24.86
CA SER A 727 23.23 -5.81 25.35
C SER A 727 23.62 -6.12 26.80
N PHE A 728 22.79 -6.83 27.58
CA PHE A 728 23.08 -7.25 28.94
C PHE A 728 23.77 -8.62 29.02
N GLY A 729 23.49 -9.52 28.07
CA GLY A 729 24.10 -10.84 27.98
C GLY A 729 23.34 -11.82 27.09
N GLU A 730 23.60 -13.10 27.28
CA GLU A 730 23.05 -14.19 26.48
C GLU A 730 22.34 -15.26 27.31
N ALA A 731 21.36 -15.91 26.72
CA ALA A 731 20.71 -17.12 27.23
C ALA A 731 20.76 -18.24 26.18
N LYS A 732 21.01 -19.49 26.65
CA LYS A 732 21.26 -20.65 25.78
C LYS A 732 20.14 -21.65 25.85
N SER A 733 19.74 -22.22 24.70
CA SER A 733 18.88 -23.40 24.65
C SER A 733 19.57 -24.63 25.28
N SER A 734 18.80 -25.70 25.48
CA SER A 734 19.39 -27.02 25.61
C SER A 734 20.16 -27.39 24.35
N ILE A 735 21.16 -28.24 24.42
CA ILE A 735 21.84 -28.82 23.26
C ILE A 735 20.88 -29.81 22.63
N HIS A 736 20.71 -29.69 21.33
CA HIS A 736 19.99 -30.63 20.49
C HIS A 736 21.01 -31.43 19.66
N ASN A 737 20.81 -32.76 19.54
CA ASN A 737 21.63 -33.62 18.70
C ASN A 737 20.84 -34.00 17.45
N GLU A 738 21.34 -33.61 16.29
CA GLU A 738 20.70 -33.87 15.00
C GLU A 738 21.56 -34.81 14.16
N ALA A 739 20.99 -35.94 13.78
CA ALA A 739 21.63 -36.86 12.86
C ALA A 739 21.40 -36.41 11.41
N ILE A 740 22.47 -36.25 10.65
CA ILE A 740 22.37 -35.85 9.24
C ILE A 740 21.81 -37.03 8.43
N LYS A 741 20.67 -36.80 7.81
CA LYS A 741 19.93 -37.79 7.01
C LYS A 741 20.49 -37.87 5.59
N SER A 742 20.19 -39.01 4.92
CA SER A 742 20.53 -39.17 3.50
C SER A 742 19.69 -38.23 2.64
N TYR A 743 20.30 -37.64 1.65
CA TYR A 743 19.76 -36.76 0.62
C TYR A 743 18.26 -36.49 0.64
N GLY A 744 17.87 -35.27 0.89
CA GLY A 744 16.51 -34.73 0.80
C GLY A 744 16.60 -33.22 0.58
N LYS A 745 15.44 -32.57 0.57
CA LYS A 745 15.32 -31.11 0.59
C LYS A 745 14.90 -30.66 1.99
N LEU A 746 15.30 -29.45 2.36
CA LEU A 746 14.64 -28.79 3.47
C LEU A 746 13.17 -28.54 3.13
N PRO A 747 12.25 -28.69 4.09
CA PRO A 747 10.85 -28.39 3.82
C PRO A 747 10.68 -26.90 3.47
N PRO A 748 9.66 -26.54 2.68
CA PRO A 748 9.39 -25.12 2.38
C PRO A 748 9.19 -24.31 3.67
N VAL A 749 9.68 -23.07 3.67
CA VAL A 749 9.35 -22.13 4.74
C VAL A 749 8.02 -21.48 4.42
N ILE A 750 7.01 -21.67 5.27
CA ILE A 750 5.75 -20.94 5.17
C ILE A 750 5.99 -19.53 5.68
N LYS A 751 5.80 -18.55 4.82
CA LYS A 751 6.05 -17.12 5.08
C LYS A 751 4.80 -16.36 5.53
N GLY A 752 3.62 -16.90 5.25
CA GLY A 752 2.34 -16.32 5.67
C GLY A 752 1.17 -17.26 5.40
N VAL A 753 0.19 -17.23 6.27
CA VAL A 753 -1.07 -17.95 6.13
C VAL A 753 -2.19 -17.00 6.52
N THR A 754 -3.18 -16.82 5.65
CA THR A 754 -4.31 -15.95 5.93
C THR A 754 -5.63 -16.55 5.47
N ALA A 755 -6.68 -16.33 6.26
CA ALA A 755 -8.04 -16.54 5.79
C ALA A 755 -8.38 -15.47 4.75
N PHE A 756 -8.84 -15.88 3.59
CA PHE A 756 -9.20 -14.98 2.50
C PHE A 756 -10.41 -15.54 1.75
N GLN A 757 -11.46 -14.71 1.62
CA GLN A 757 -12.74 -15.12 1.03
C GLN A 757 -13.32 -16.38 1.72
N ASN A 758 -13.55 -17.47 0.99
CA ASN A 758 -14.03 -18.76 1.53
C ASN A 758 -12.89 -19.81 1.60
N GLY A 759 -11.66 -19.39 1.81
CA GLY A 759 -10.52 -20.31 1.78
C GLY A 759 -9.29 -19.79 2.54
N ILE A 760 -8.17 -20.48 2.33
CA ILE A 760 -6.88 -20.18 2.95
C ILE A 760 -5.87 -19.86 1.86
N SER A 761 -5.22 -18.72 1.98
CA SER A 761 -4.06 -18.35 1.17
C SER A 761 -2.77 -18.60 1.95
N ILE A 762 -1.79 -19.25 1.31
CA ILE A 762 -0.53 -19.67 1.91
C ILE A 762 0.61 -19.16 1.05
N GLY A 763 1.50 -18.36 1.64
CA GLY A 763 2.75 -17.92 1.05
C GLY A 763 3.92 -18.76 1.53
N TYR A 764 4.83 -19.12 0.64
CA TYR A 764 5.96 -20.00 0.97
C TYR A 764 7.21 -19.69 0.16
N SER A 765 8.38 -20.08 0.68
CA SER A 765 9.64 -20.00 -0.05
C SER A 765 9.68 -21.00 -1.19
N SER A 766 10.05 -20.54 -2.38
CA SER A 766 10.20 -21.38 -3.57
C SER A 766 11.68 -21.54 -3.93
N GLU A 767 12.05 -22.75 -4.37
CA GLU A 767 13.41 -23.09 -4.79
C GLU A 767 13.57 -22.94 -6.32
N LYS A 768 14.81 -22.75 -6.80
CA LYS A 768 15.10 -22.78 -8.24
C LYS A 768 14.90 -24.21 -8.79
N GLY A 769 14.15 -24.34 -9.87
CA GLY A 769 13.85 -25.58 -10.55
C GLY A 769 12.34 -25.87 -10.61
N GLU A 770 11.97 -26.91 -11.36
CA GLU A 770 10.58 -27.36 -11.41
C GLU A 770 10.36 -28.39 -10.29
N TYR A 771 10.02 -27.92 -9.09
CA TYR A 771 9.65 -28.79 -7.97
C TYR A 771 8.14 -28.83 -7.84
N ARG A 772 7.63 -29.96 -7.37
CA ARG A 772 6.25 -30.15 -6.98
C ARG A 772 6.13 -29.91 -5.48
N TYR A 773 5.16 -29.10 -5.07
CA TYR A 773 4.81 -28.89 -3.68
C TYR A 773 3.50 -29.56 -3.33
N GLU A 774 3.39 -30.04 -2.09
CA GLU A 774 2.12 -30.51 -1.53
C GLU A 774 1.80 -29.71 -0.27
N VAL A 775 0.54 -29.31 -0.16
CA VAL A 775 -0.03 -28.72 1.05
C VAL A 775 -0.99 -29.70 1.67
N GLN A 776 -0.82 -29.98 2.94
CA GLN A 776 -1.82 -30.67 3.74
C GLN A 776 -2.55 -29.67 4.62
N TYR A 777 -3.87 -29.84 4.71
CA TYR A 777 -4.69 -29.09 5.67
C TYR A 777 -5.63 -30.02 6.42
N SER A 778 -5.91 -29.69 7.68
CA SER A 778 -6.73 -30.52 8.58
C SER A 778 -7.38 -29.64 9.66
N THR A 779 -8.47 -30.10 10.23
CA THR A 779 -9.09 -29.50 11.43
C THR A 779 -8.42 -29.93 12.73
N LYS A 780 -7.44 -30.86 12.67
CA LYS A 780 -6.67 -31.34 13.82
C LYS A 780 -5.18 -30.98 13.67
N PRO A 781 -4.50 -30.55 14.76
CA PRO A 781 -3.11 -30.15 14.72
C PRO A 781 -2.14 -31.30 14.40
N ASP A 782 -2.50 -32.54 14.69
CA ASP A 782 -1.74 -33.78 14.45
C ASP A 782 -2.01 -34.39 13.07
N PHE A 783 -2.91 -33.81 12.28
CA PHE A 783 -3.34 -34.31 10.97
C PHE A 783 -3.91 -35.74 11.00
N SER A 784 -4.49 -36.13 12.12
CA SER A 784 -5.04 -37.49 12.30
C SER A 784 -6.42 -37.71 11.66
N LEU A 785 -7.19 -36.61 11.45
CA LEU A 785 -8.55 -36.65 10.92
C LEU A 785 -8.80 -35.52 9.93
N ASN A 786 -9.66 -35.75 8.94
CA ASN A 786 -10.06 -34.76 7.93
C ASN A 786 -8.84 -34.07 7.28
N THR A 787 -7.85 -34.87 6.90
CA THR A 787 -6.64 -34.41 6.25
C THR A 787 -6.80 -34.48 4.75
N HIS A 788 -6.60 -33.38 4.11
CA HIS A 788 -6.66 -33.23 2.66
C HIS A 788 -5.28 -32.79 2.14
N THR A 789 -4.93 -33.24 0.94
CA THR A 789 -3.67 -32.91 0.28
C THR A 789 -3.95 -32.27 -1.07
N VAL A 790 -3.30 -31.15 -1.34
CA VAL A 790 -3.38 -30.41 -2.61
C VAL A 790 -1.98 -30.30 -3.20
N GLN A 791 -1.83 -30.70 -4.48
CA GLN A 791 -0.57 -30.55 -5.22
C GLN A 791 -0.49 -29.17 -5.88
N ILE A 792 0.68 -28.53 -5.82
CA ILE A 792 0.90 -27.18 -6.29
C ILE A 792 2.18 -27.11 -7.11
N LYS A 793 2.16 -26.33 -8.19
CA LYS A 793 3.36 -25.91 -8.91
C LYS A 793 4.06 -24.77 -8.18
N ASN A 794 5.39 -24.72 -8.33
CA ASN A 794 6.24 -23.75 -7.65
C ASN A 794 5.94 -22.29 -8.09
N LYS A 795 5.25 -21.51 -7.25
CA LYS A 795 4.90 -20.11 -7.53
C LYS A 795 4.90 -19.18 -6.31
N GLY A 796 5.43 -19.61 -5.17
CA GLY A 796 5.53 -18.82 -3.95
C GLY A 796 4.22 -18.62 -3.18
N ALA A 797 3.07 -18.95 -3.75
CA ALA A 797 1.79 -18.89 -3.06
C ALA A 797 0.81 -19.92 -3.60
N CYS A 798 -0.13 -20.36 -2.75
CA CYS A 798 -1.26 -21.20 -3.15
C CYS A 798 -2.52 -20.79 -2.41
N TYR A 799 -3.67 -21.14 -2.99
CA TYR A 799 -4.98 -20.91 -2.40
C TYR A 799 -5.78 -22.20 -2.30
N ILE A 800 -6.35 -22.47 -1.15
CA ILE A 800 -7.24 -23.61 -0.87
C ILE A 800 -8.67 -23.04 -0.74
N PRO A 801 -9.53 -23.25 -1.75
CA PRO A 801 -10.90 -22.72 -1.73
C PRO A 801 -11.87 -23.60 -0.94
N ASP A 802 -13.11 -23.11 -0.82
CA ASP A 802 -14.32 -23.86 -0.44
C ASP A 802 -14.24 -24.52 0.94
N LEU A 803 -13.65 -23.80 1.88
CA LEU A 803 -13.53 -24.20 3.27
C LEU A 803 -14.66 -23.60 4.12
N GLU A 804 -15.01 -24.30 5.22
CA GLU A 804 -16.10 -23.92 6.12
C GLU A 804 -15.73 -22.71 6.99
N GLN A 805 -16.60 -21.69 7.00
CA GLN A 805 -16.42 -20.48 7.80
C GLN A 805 -16.54 -20.77 9.30
N GLY A 806 -15.76 -20.08 10.11
CA GLY A 806 -15.71 -20.23 11.56
C GLY A 806 -14.87 -21.43 12.04
N VAL A 807 -14.40 -22.29 11.13
CA VAL A 807 -13.59 -23.47 11.45
C VAL A 807 -12.11 -23.09 11.54
N THR A 808 -11.39 -23.74 12.46
CA THR A 808 -9.93 -23.63 12.57
C THR A 808 -9.27 -24.76 11.77
N TYR A 809 -8.35 -24.38 10.92
CA TYR A 809 -7.52 -25.32 10.13
C TYR A 809 -6.06 -25.21 10.54
N TYR A 810 -5.35 -26.33 10.31
CA TYR A 810 -3.89 -26.44 10.42
C TYR A 810 -3.35 -26.78 9.02
N VAL A 811 -2.30 -26.11 8.60
CA VAL A 811 -1.66 -26.31 7.29
C VAL A 811 -0.18 -26.58 7.44
N ARG A 812 0.37 -27.45 6.60
CA ARG A 812 1.80 -27.75 6.48
C ARG A 812 2.15 -28.09 5.04
N MET A 813 3.42 -27.99 4.68
CA MET A 813 3.89 -28.17 3.31
C MET A 813 5.09 -29.12 3.23
N CYS A 814 5.21 -29.82 2.11
CA CYS A 814 6.45 -30.51 1.72
C CYS A 814 6.78 -30.21 0.25
N VAL A 815 7.99 -30.50 -0.16
CA VAL A 815 8.50 -30.35 -1.53
C VAL A 815 9.03 -31.69 -2.06
N PHE A 816 8.83 -31.93 -3.34
CA PHE A 816 9.35 -33.10 -4.05
C PHE A 816 10.42 -32.65 -5.04
N GLU A 817 11.54 -33.37 -5.03
CA GLU A 817 12.57 -33.26 -6.06
C GLU A 817 12.16 -33.94 -7.36
N GLN A 818 12.96 -33.70 -8.41
CA GLN A 818 12.76 -34.21 -9.76
C GLN A 818 12.60 -35.76 -9.84
N TYR A 819 13.07 -36.52 -8.82
CA TYR A 819 12.98 -37.98 -8.73
C TYR A 819 12.01 -38.45 -7.62
N GLU A 820 10.99 -37.65 -7.28
CA GLU A 820 9.97 -37.99 -6.27
C GLU A 820 10.53 -38.17 -4.84
N ILE A 821 11.69 -37.61 -4.54
CA ILE A 821 12.24 -37.59 -3.18
C ILE A 821 11.54 -36.49 -2.40
N GLN A 822 10.74 -36.87 -1.42
CA GLN A 822 9.95 -35.97 -0.58
C GLN A 822 10.79 -35.39 0.57
N SER A 823 10.68 -34.09 0.82
CA SER A 823 11.18 -33.47 2.06
C SER A 823 10.34 -33.90 3.27
N GLU A 824 10.81 -33.60 4.47
CA GLU A 824 9.93 -33.63 5.63
C GLU A 824 8.79 -32.61 5.47
N TRP A 825 7.70 -32.78 6.25
CA TRP A 825 6.66 -31.77 6.35
C TRP A 825 7.19 -30.57 7.15
N SER A 826 6.87 -29.37 6.71
CA SER A 826 7.12 -28.14 7.47
C SER A 826 6.39 -28.16 8.82
N GLU A 827 6.72 -27.23 9.69
CA GLU A 827 5.85 -26.95 10.85
C GLU A 827 4.43 -26.63 10.40
N SER A 828 3.47 -26.90 11.31
CA SER A 828 2.07 -26.60 11.06
C SER A 828 1.72 -25.18 11.49
N TYR A 829 0.93 -24.51 10.67
CA TYR A 829 0.39 -23.18 10.91
C TYR A 829 -1.11 -23.25 11.14
N LYS A 830 -1.58 -22.51 12.15
CA LYS A 830 -3.00 -22.44 12.53
C LYS A 830 -3.65 -21.22 11.89
N VAL A 831 -4.81 -21.40 11.28
CA VAL A 831 -5.62 -20.32 10.70
C VAL A 831 -7.11 -20.58 11.02
N LYS A 832 -7.85 -19.53 11.33
CA LYS A 832 -9.31 -19.58 11.52
C LYS A 832 -9.99 -18.81 10.38
N LEU A 833 -10.91 -19.46 9.67
CA LEU A 833 -11.73 -18.88 8.62
C LEU A 833 -12.85 -18.01 9.19
#